data_45bd767c29c09df17014e5c585d6375a
#
_entry.id   45bd767c29c09df17014e5c585d6375a
#
_cell.length_a   1.000
_cell.length_b   1.000
_cell.length_c   1.000
_cell.angle_alpha   90.00
_cell.angle_beta   90.00
_cell.angle_gamma   90.00
#
_symmetry.space_group_name_H-M   'P 1'
#
loop_
_entity.id
_entity.type
_entity.pdbx_description
1 polymer ?
#
loop_
_entity_poly.entity_id
_entity_poly.type
_entity_poly.pdbx_seq_one_letter_code
_entity_poly.pdbx_strand_id
1 'polypeptide(L)'
;MNKQEYEIVKNFSYEEYCDYLSKKYESADKTGLFKHHTFENVKANLSNPDIAKDATEEERNTITYCSFDEHLFLHILIGEQTDARKALGLGGAVTYIIPQLNKYFDRGEMVYSSNYYSNLNKDIFDILVERCNEAIAKTSIALDHNKSIYLQAEKYLEENGKALVVIGTGLGKTTTALEYLWEHKCRALVIGPNNIIKSGWEEYADWCDTTTYQAFANNYSTIDYSQYGLVILDEAHHAGYDEDTGKGAAVWSKGIIYIIEKGVKVLGLTATPERSDKIDIGNTIFKGCVCEGFAVEDGIEKGIIHPFSYITAYYDTNGIAEEYSDCENKELVGQLDLAINNTPTVKDIFRKHMPNNKRKGIVFIQEIADEQNVIDIMKDVYPNVEMRIIHSKMTDEEVRANRKWFEETDEGYLLAVNMISEGAHYRGVNTLIMFRRTNSYLVFTQQIGRIITLIRNENPNAIVFDLVNNIENIEYSNRKQDKKCIHNITNIIRQLEKTAALKSGQIIIADETRDIVRCIRKIKEFDDQRWTEEEIEILCKYFPTEGRKCSARFSRKRDIQSKAQELGIRFIKDLWTEEEIEILKSNYPEIGAKGCKILIPNRDVRSKAQELGLKMRGHIVKESVPFSKEEDEIIIKYYENNRDFVYDQLSYRGIDSVQARASRLGIRAKSHWWTEEEIEIIKKYYPIEGKKCAERIENRTEEELKRQAKRLKIKFLDFNRKTMCGRCIRVKCIETGIIYESVTIAQEITKCAHISMVCKGLRKTAGGYHWEYVEEEN
;
A
#
# COMPACT_ATOMS: atom_id res chain seq x y z
N MET A 1 -4.15 20.01 -51.39
CA MET A 1 -4.84 21.35 -51.18
C MET A 1 -3.89 22.45 -51.52
N ASN A 2 -4.33 23.49 -52.27
CA ASN A 2 -3.57 24.68 -52.53
C ASN A 2 -4.04 25.86 -51.63
N LYS A 3 -3.31 27.00 -51.64
CA LYS A 3 -3.61 28.10 -50.77
C LYS A 3 -5.00 28.75 -51.02
N GLN A 4 -5.44 28.83 -52.27
CA GLN A 4 -6.78 29.35 -52.61
C GLN A 4 -7.88 28.44 -52.09
N GLU A 5 -7.69 27.14 -52.24
CA GLU A 5 -8.62 26.14 -51.73
C GLU A 5 -8.69 26.17 -50.19
N TYR A 6 -7.55 26.30 -49.51
CA TYR A 6 -7.51 26.41 -48.05
C TYR A 6 -8.29 27.63 -47.56
N GLU A 7 -8.13 28.79 -48.22
CA GLU A 7 -8.87 30.01 -47.87
C GLU A 7 -10.40 29.82 -47.98
N ILE A 8 -10.87 28.96 -48.87
CA ILE A 8 -12.30 28.64 -49.05
C ILE A 8 -12.78 27.76 -47.90
N VAL A 9 -12.01 26.73 -47.53
CA VAL A 9 -12.48 25.65 -46.64
C VAL A 9 -12.05 25.81 -45.17
N LYS A 10 -11.16 26.75 -44.85
CA LYS A 10 -10.56 26.89 -43.52
C LYS A 10 -11.56 27.06 -42.34
N ASN A 11 -12.76 27.57 -42.67
CA ASN A 11 -13.82 27.81 -41.68
C ASN A 11 -14.96 26.79 -41.76
N PHE A 12 -14.84 25.76 -42.59
CA PHE A 12 -15.87 24.74 -42.69
C PHE A 12 -15.94 23.90 -41.42
N SER A 13 -17.16 23.43 -41.09
CA SER A 13 -17.32 22.31 -40.13
C SER A 13 -16.78 21.04 -40.74
N TYR A 14 -16.63 20.01 -39.89
CA TYR A 14 -16.20 18.69 -40.36
C TYR A 14 -17.15 18.15 -41.43
N GLU A 15 -18.45 18.22 -41.20
CA GLU A 15 -19.51 17.75 -42.09
C GLU A 15 -19.50 18.53 -43.42
N GLU A 16 -19.40 19.88 -43.34
CA GLU A 16 -19.31 20.72 -44.55
C GLU A 16 -18.08 20.39 -45.40
N TYR A 17 -16.97 20.04 -44.74
CA TYR A 17 -15.76 19.68 -45.45
C TYR A 17 -15.85 18.27 -46.05
N CYS A 18 -16.46 17.31 -45.38
CA CYS A 18 -16.76 15.98 -45.97
C CYS A 18 -17.64 16.12 -47.23
N ASP A 19 -18.67 16.95 -47.18
CA ASP A 19 -19.55 17.22 -48.32
C ASP A 19 -18.80 17.88 -49.47
N TYR A 20 -17.91 18.80 -49.17
CA TYR A 20 -17.06 19.48 -50.18
C TYR A 20 -16.14 18.45 -50.87
N LEU A 21 -15.45 17.61 -50.13
CA LEU A 21 -14.56 16.59 -50.66
C LEU A 21 -15.32 15.54 -51.46
N SER A 22 -16.51 15.15 -51.06
CA SER A 22 -17.36 14.22 -51.78
C SER A 22 -17.71 14.74 -53.17
N LYS A 23 -18.05 16.03 -53.27
CA LYS A 23 -18.29 16.73 -54.54
C LYS A 23 -17.02 16.88 -55.36
N LYS A 24 -15.90 17.26 -54.73
CA LYS A 24 -14.59 17.41 -55.40
C LYS A 24 -14.11 16.13 -56.10
N TYR A 25 -14.34 14.99 -55.46
CA TYR A 25 -13.85 13.68 -55.92
C TYR A 25 -14.95 12.77 -56.48
N GLU A 26 -16.15 13.30 -56.77
CA GLU A 26 -17.28 12.52 -57.28
C GLU A 26 -16.93 11.75 -58.54
N SER A 27 -16.29 12.42 -59.52
CA SER A 27 -15.90 11.83 -60.83
C SER A 27 -14.39 11.63 -60.99
N ALA A 28 -13.58 11.84 -59.93
CA ALA A 28 -12.12 11.74 -60.02
C ALA A 28 -11.62 10.28 -60.03
N ASP A 29 -10.46 10.07 -60.65
CA ASP A 29 -9.67 8.84 -60.40
C ASP A 29 -9.20 8.83 -58.92
N LYS A 30 -9.59 7.82 -58.19
CA LYS A 30 -9.31 7.66 -56.78
C LYS A 30 -7.93 7.05 -56.48
N THR A 31 -7.10 6.87 -57.50
CA THR A 31 -5.74 6.36 -57.36
C THR A 31 -4.88 7.39 -56.63
N GLY A 32 -4.33 7.04 -55.47
CA GLY A 32 -3.53 7.93 -54.64
C GLY A 32 -4.35 8.84 -53.70
N LEU A 33 -5.64 8.55 -53.49
CA LEU A 33 -6.46 9.16 -52.45
C LEU A 33 -6.65 8.24 -51.24
N PHE A 34 -6.66 8.81 -50.06
CA PHE A 34 -6.98 8.12 -48.82
C PHE A 34 -8.48 7.95 -48.68
N LYS A 35 -8.90 6.88 -48.00
CA LYS A 35 -10.26 6.63 -47.56
C LYS A 35 -10.41 7.06 -46.14
N HIS A 36 -11.17 8.13 -45.90
CA HIS A 36 -11.52 8.58 -44.57
C HIS A 36 -12.97 8.20 -44.25
N HIS A 37 -13.22 7.60 -43.10
CA HIS A 37 -14.58 7.21 -42.70
C HIS A 37 -15.36 8.44 -42.28
N THR A 38 -16.44 8.77 -42.98
CA THR A 38 -17.19 10.04 -42.78
C THR A 38 -17.76 10.20 -41.36
N PHE A 39 -18.07 9.10 -40.69
CA PHE A 39 -18.57 9.12 -39.29
C PHE A 39 -17.49 9.04 -38.21
N GLU A 40 -16.22 9.27 -38.55
CA GLU A 40 -15.11 9.16 -37.58
C GLU A 40 -15.16 10.24 -36.50
N ASN A 41 -15.83 11.38 -36.76
CA ASN A 41 -16.12 12.39 -35.76
C ASN A 41 -17.14 11.95 -34.67
N VAL A 42 -17.91 10.93 -34.92
CA VAL A 42 -18.89 10.36 -33.98
C VAL A 42 -18.36 9.08 -33.35
N LYS A 43 -17.69 8.27 -34.14
CA LYS A 43 -17.21 6.94 -33.77
C LYS A 43 -15.80 6.71 -34.31
N ALA A 44 -14.82 6.71 -33.43
CA ALA A 44 -13.41 6.56 -33.80
C ALA A 44 -13.06 5.16 -34.32
N ASN A 45 -11.99 5.07 -35.12
CA ASN A 45 -11.41 3.80 -35.61
C ASN A 45 -12.34 2.93 -36.47
N LEU A 46 -13.23 3.53 -37.24
CA LEU A 46 -14.16 2.82 -38.12
C LEU A 46 -13.45 1.91 -39.14
N SER A 47 -12.20 2.21 -39.49
CA SER A 47 -11.36 1.38 -40.37
C SER A 47 -10.99 0.02 -39.79
N ASN A 48 -11.08 -0.14 -38.48
CA ASN A 48 -10.73 -1.38 -37.78
C ASN A 48 -11.97 -2.08 -37.22
N PRO A 49 -12.44 -3.17 -37.82
CA PRO A 49 -13.63 -3.91 -37.37
C PRO A 49 -13.48 -4.51 -35.98
N ASP A 50 -12.25 -4.76 -35.52
CA ASP A 50 -12.01 -5.35 -34.21
C ASP A 50 -12.11 -4.29 -33.11
N ILE A 51 -11.91 -3.03 -33.42
CA ILE A 51 -12.01 -1.88 -32.49
C ILE A 51 -13.42 -1.29 -32.54
N ALA A 52 -13.91 -0.91 -33.70
CA ALA A 52 -15.25 -0.34 -33.87
C ALA A 52 -16.32 -1.46 -34.05
N LYS A 53 -16.42 -2.35 -33.06
CA LYS A 53 -17.30 -3.56 -33.14
C LYS A 53 -18.77 -3.22 -33.22
N ASP A 54 -19.18 -2.12 -32.64
CA ASP A 54 -20.56 -1.62 -32.58
C ASP A 54 -20.94 -0.71 -33.76
N ALA A 55 -20.02 -0.48 -34.70
CA ALA A 55 -20.29 0.31 -35.89
C ALA A 55 -21.20 -0.44 -36.87
N THR A 56 -22.23 0.26 -37.35
CA THR A 56 -23.12 -0.27 -38.38
C THR A 56 -22.40 -0.42 -39.71
N GLU A 57 -22.95 -1.24 -40.63
CA GLU A 57 -22.40 -1.41 -41.96
C GLU A 57 -22.44 -0.10 -42.75
N GLU A 58 -23.44 0.73 -42.56
CA GLU A 58 -23.55 2.06 -43.13
C GLU A 58 -22.44 2.99 -42.66
N GLU A 59 -22.18 3.06 -41.33
CA GLU A 59 -21.11 3.87 -40.74
C GLU A 59 -19.73 3.48 -41.27
N ARG A 60 -19.49 2.18 -41.50
CA ARG A 60 -18.21 1.68 -42.04
C ARG A 60 -18.04 1.92 -43.53
N ASN A 61 -19.11 1.88 -44.30
CA ASN A 61 -19.07 1.95 -45.74
C ASN A 61 -19.20 3.39 -46.28
N THR A 62 -19.58 4.38 -45.43
CA THR A 62 -19.64 5.76 -45.84
C THR A 62 -18.25 6.38 -45.77
N ILE A 63 -17.66 6.62 -46.93
CA ILE A 63 -16.24 7.01 -47.09
C ILE A 63 -16.15 8.33 -47.84
N THR A 64 -15.36 9.25 -47.28
CA THR A 64 -14.89 10.47 -47.93
C THR A 64 -13.49 10.23 -48.51
N TYR A 65 -13.29 10.48 -49.80
CA TYR A 65 -11.96 10.41 -50.42
C TYR A 65 -11.23 11.74 -50.26
N CYS A 66 -9.93 11.70 -49.94
CA CYS A 66 -9.12 12.89 -49.68
C CYS A 66 -7.64 12.68 -50.05
N SER A 67 -6.92 13.78 -50.34
CA SER A 67 -5.48 13.76 -50.44
C SER A 67 -4.85 13.69 -49.06
N PHE A 68 -3.51 13.57 -48.97
CA PHE A 68 -2.83 13.35 -47.67
C PHE A 68 -2.93 14.56 -46.74
N ASP A 69 -2.83 15.77 -47.29
CA ASP A 69 -3.01 17.04 -46.54
C ASP A 69 -4.49 17.30 -46.20
N GLU A 70 -5.43 16.91 -47.04
CA GLU A 70 -6.87 16.96 -46.74
C GLU A 70 -7.26 15.99 -45.66
N HIS A 71 -6.63 14.77 -45.62
CA HIS A 71 -6.80 13.83 -44.53
C HIS A 71 -6.32 14.41 -43.22
N LEU A 72 -5.17 15.09 -43.19
CA LEU A 72 -4.71 15.84 -42.04
C LEU A 72 -5.74 16.87 -41.58
N PHE A 73 -6.30 17.65 -42.56
CA PHE A 73 -7.27 18.68 -42.23
C PHE A 73 -8.58 18.12 -41.65
N LEU A 74 -9.08 16.98 -42.15
CA LEU A 74 -10.23 16.28 -41.57
C LEU A 74 -10.00 15.93 -40.09
N HIS A 75 -8.85 15.36 -39.74
CA HIS A 75 -8.52 15.07 -38.35
C HIS A 75 -8.40 16.32 -37.48
N ILE A 76 -7.90 17.44 -38.03
CA ILE A 76 -7.85 18.72 -37.31
C ILE A 76 -9.26 19.21 -37.01
N LEU A 77 -10.18 19.15 -37.98
CA LEU A 77 -11.58 19.58 -37.79
C LEU A 77 -12.30 18.69 -36.74
N ILE A 78 -12.02 17.38 -36.67
CA ILE A 78 -12.52 16.53 -35.62
C ILE A 78 -12.00 17.00 -34.24
N GLY A 79 -10.71 17.31 -34.15
CA GLY A 79 -10.08 17.78 -32.91
C GLY A 79 -10.55 19.14 -32.44
N GLU A 80 -10.99 20.02 -33.32
CA GLU A 80 -11.51 21.36 -33.00
C GLU A 80 -12.95 21.34 -32.44
N GLN A 81 -13.64 20.19 -32.46
CA GLN A 81 -14.96 20.10 -31.85
C GLN A 81 -14.85 20.26 -30.32
N THR A 82 -15.86 20.91 -29.73
CA THR A 82 -15.86 21.34 -28.33
C THR A 82 -15.83 20.23 -27.27
N ASP A 83 -15.99 18.98 -27.65
CA ASP A 83 -15.90 17.83 -26.73
C ASP A 83 -14.43 17.37 -26.61
N ALA A 84 -13.88 17.43 -25.39
CA ALA A 84 -12.51 16.98 -25.10
C ALA A 84 -12.21 15.54 -25.54
N ARG A 85 -13.22 14.65 -25.58
CA ARG A 85 -13.06 13.30 -26.10
C ARG A 85 -12.85 13.26 -27.60
N LYS A 86 -13.47 14.16 -28.34
CA LYS A 86 -13.32 14.31 -29.80
C LYS A 86 -11.99 14.92 -30.17
N ALA A 87 -11.40 15.73 -29.29
CA ALA A 87 -10.04 16.23 -29.46
C ALA A 87 -9.00 15.10 -29.56
N LEU A 88 -9.25 13.93 -28.93
CA LEU A 88 -8.42 12.74 -29.08
C LEU A 88 -8.41 12.18 -30.52
N GLY A 89 -9.35 12.55 -31.37
CA GLY A 89 -9.33 12.30 -32.83
C GLY A 89 -8.13 12.88 -33.57
N LEU A 90 -7.41 13.84 -32.96
CA LEU A 90 -6.10 14.30 -33.46
C LEU A 90 -4.99 13.24 -33.37
N GLY A 91 -5.23 12.12 -32.68
CA GLY A 91 -4.24 11.04 -32.55
C GLY A 91 -3.67 10.59 -33.88
N GLY A 92 -4.54 10.25 -34.84
CA GLY A 92 -4.13 9.88 -36.18
C GLY A 92 -3.31 10.94 -36.91
N ALA A 93 -3.70 12.22 -36.76
CA ALA A 93 -2.94 13.33 -37.30
C ALA A 93 -1.54 13.42 -36.73
N VAL A 94 -1.42 13.40 -35.39
CA VAL A 94 -0.17 13.66 -34.67
C VAL A 94 0.78 12.48 -34.73
N THR A 95 0.27 11.24 -34.62
CA THR A 95 1.10 10.03 -34.48
C THR A 95 1.42 9.37 -35.82
N TYR A 96 0.64 9.62 -36.88
CA TYR A 96 0.83 9.00 -38.19
C TYR A 96 1.01 10.01 -39.32
N ILE A 97 0.07 10.93 -39.55
CA ILE A 97 0.03 11.74 -40.75
C ILE A 97 1.17 12.77 -40.73
N ILE A 98 1.29 13.59 -39.69
CA ILE A 98 2.33 14.62 -39.56
C ILE A 98 3.75 14.01 -39.60
N PRO A 99 4.09 12.95 -38.87
CA PRO A 99 5.42 12.33 -38.96
C PRO A 99 5.78 11.84 -40.36
N GLN A 100 4.82 11.29 -41.12
CA GLN A 100 5.08 10.81 -42.48
C GLN A 100 5.25 11.96 -43.47
N LEU A 101 4.44 13.01 -43.36
CA LEU A 101 4.59 14.22 -44.17
C LEU A 101 5.89 14.98 -43.87
N ASN A 102 6.33 15.02 -42.61
CA ASN A 102 7.65 15.55 -42.24
C ASN A 102 8.77 14.75 -42.90
N LYS A 103 8.76 13.40 -42.84
CA LYS A 103 9.77 12.58 -43.55
C LYS A 103 9.81 12.88 -45.05
N TYR A 104 8.65 13.05 -45.67
CA TYR A 104 8.57 13.39 -47.09
C TYR A 104 9.13 14.79 -47.39
N PHE A 105 8.71 15.81 -46.67
CA PHE A 105 9.14 17.17 -46.93
C PHE A 105 10.61 17.42 -46.56
N ASP A 106 11.10 16.81 -45.50
CA ASP A 106 12.47 17.02 -44.98
C ASP A 106 13.52 16.13 -45.66
N ARG A 107 13.14 14.89 -46.06
CA ARG A 107 14.09 13.87 -46.53
C ARG A 107 13.72 13.22 -47.85
N GLY A 108 12.56 13.53 -48.40
CA GLY A 108 12.05 12.86 -49.61
C GLY A 108 11.66 11.39 -49.38
N GLU A 109 11.53 10.95 -48.12
CA GLU A 109 11.14 9.58 -47.78
C GLU A 109 9.63 9.38 -47.97
N MET A 110 9.23 8.35 -48.72
CA MET A 110 7.83 8.03 -48.98
C MET A 110 7.47 6.65 -48.40
N VAL A 111 6.44 6.60 -47.55
CA VAL A 111 5.92 5.37 -46.96
C VAL A 111 4.88 4.72 -47.92
N TYR A 112 4.15 5.54 -48.67
CA TYR A 112 3.19 5.12 -49.67
C TYR A 112 3.74 5.35 -51.07
N SER A 113 3.03 4.87 -52.09
CA SER A 113 3.38 5.12 -53.51
C SER A 113 3.39 6.64 -53.79
N SER A 114 4.18 7.07 -54.78
CA SER A 114 4.36 8.50 -55.15
C SER A 114 3.04 9.21 -55.45
N ASN A 115 2.00 8.50 -55.85
CA ASN A 115 0.69 9.12 -56.13
C ASN A 115 0.03 9.77 -54.92
N TYR A 116 0.28 9.25 -53.72
CA TYR A 116 -0.26 9.85 -52.48
C TYR A 116 0.40 11.18 -52.09
N TYR A 117 1.58 11.47 -52.63
CA TYR A 117 2.34 12.70 -52.38
C TYR A 117 2.23 13.70 -53.52
N SER A 118 1.45 13.37 -54.61
CA SER A 118 1.23 14.27 -55.69
C SER A 118 0.42 15.49 -55.25
N ASN A 119 0.85 16.68 -55.65
CA ASN A 119 0.20 17.96 -55.34
C ASN A 119 0.24 18.41 -53.85
N LEU A 120 1.09 17.84 -53.01
CA LEU A 120 1.32 18.34 -51.66
C LEU A 120 2.02 19.72 -51.68
N ASN A 121 1.57 20.61 -50.81
CA ASN A 121 2.12 21.94 -50.67
C ASN A 121 2.70 22.12 -49.27
N LYS A 122 4.03 22.41 -49.19
CA LYS A 122 4.71 22.55 -47.90
C LYS A 122 4.15 23.72 -47.08
N ASP A 123 3.81 24.84 -47.70
CA ASP A 123 3.28 25.99 -46.98
C ASP A 123 1.91 25.68 -46.34
N ILE A 124 1.07 24.92 -47.06
CA ILE A 124 -0.22 24.46 -46.50
C ILE A 124 -0.01 23.47 -45.40
N PHE A 125 0.93 22.53 -45.57
CA PHE A 125 1.27 21.59 -44.52
C PHE A 125 1.71 22.30 -43.23
N ASP A 126 2.58 23.30 -43.33
CA ASP A 126 3.06 24.05 -42.17
C ASP A 126 1.90 24.84 -41.48
N ILE A 127 0.97 25.41 -42.23
CA ILE A 127 -0.25 26.02 -41.70
C ILE A 127 -1.13 24.99 -40.98
N LEU A 128 -1.31 23.81 -41.54
CA LEU A 128 -2.11 22.76 -40.92
C LEU A 128 -1.46 22.22 -39.63
N VAL A 129 -0.14 22.07 -39.59
CA VAL A 129 0.61 21.71 -38.40
C VAL A 129 0.47 22.74 -37.30
N GLU A 130 0.57 24.06 -37.65
CA GLU A 130 0.36 25.16 -36.70
C GLU A 130 -1.06 25.11 -36.12
N ARG A 131 -2.08 24.98 -37.00
CA ARG A 131 -3.49 24.88 -36.59
C ARG A 131 -3.74 23.62 -35.68
N CYS A 132 -3.12 22.51 -36.01
CA CYS A 132 -3.17 21.31 -35.16
C CYS A 132 -2.57 21.60 -33.75
N ASN A 133 -1.43 22.28 -33.70
CA ASN A 133 -0.78 22.65 -32.44
C ASN A 133 -1.63 23.61 -31.61
N GLU A 134 -2.31 24.58 -32.26
CA GLU A 134 -3.24 25.49 -31.57
C GLU A 134 -4.46 24.73 -30.99
N ALA A 135 -5.01 23.76 -31.73
CA ALA A 135 -6.10 22.94 -31.25
C ALA A 135 -5.68 22.13 -30.00
N ILE A 136 -4.47 21.56 -30.03
CA ILE A 136 -3.88 20.87 -28.88
C ILE A 136 -3.71 21.81 -27.69
N ALA A 137 -3.12 22.98 -27.88
CA ALA A 137 -2.84 23.94 -26.82
C ALA A 137 -4.10 24.47 -26.11
N LYS A 138 -5.25 24.49 -26.80
CA LYS A 138 -6.53 24.94 -26.25
C LYS A 138 -7.25 23.87 -25.41
N THR A 139 -6.82 22.62 -25.47
CA THR A 139 -7.55 21.48 -24.90
C THR A 139 -6.68 20.73 -23.91
N SER A 140 -7.10 20.66 -22.66
CA SER A 140 -6.53 19.75 -21.66
C SER A 140 -7.41 18.53 -21.52
N ILE A 141 -6.81 17.35 -21.58
CA ILE A 141 -7.48 16.06 -21.44
C ILE A 141 -7.58 15.64 -19.98
N ALA A 142 -6.56 15.99 -19.19
CA ALA A 142 -6.56 15.72 -17.76
C ALA A 142 -7.70 16.49 -17.07
N LEU A 143 -8.36 15.83 -16.12
CA LEU A 143 -9.39 16.47 -15.30
C LEU A 143 -8.77 17.59 -14.45
N ASP A 144 -9.50 18.68 -14.25
CA ASP A 144 -8.99 19.86 -13.52
C ASP A 144 -8.36 19.53 -12.18
N HIS A 145 -8.96 18.60 -11.44
CA HIS A 145 -8.44 18.15 -10.16
C HIS A 145 -7.16 17.29 -10.27
N ASN A 146 -6.81 16.81 -11.45
CA ASN A 146 -5.62 16.00 -11.70
C ASN A 146 -4.48 16.76 -12.39
N LYS A 147 -4.66 18.02 -12.77
CA LYS A 147 -3.63 18.81 -13.47
C LYS A 147 -2.32 18.89 -12.69
N SER A 148 -2.39 19.12 -11.37
CA SER A 148 -1.19 19.15 -10.53
C SER A 148 -0.49 17.82 -10.45
N ILE A 149 -1.25 16.70 -10.45
CA ILE A 149 -0.73 15.35 -10.44
C ILE A 149 -0.03 15.04 -11.75
N TYR A 150 -0.66 15.44 -12.86
CA TYR A 150 -0.07 15.30 -14.19
C TYR A 150 1.28 16.04 -14.29
N LEU A 151 1.36 17.31 -13.89
CA LEU A 151 2.60 18.10 -13.92
C LEU A 151 3.72 17.47 -13.07
N GLN A 152 3.36 16.88 -11.93
CA GLN A 152 4.32 16.16 -11.10
C GLN A 152 4.79 14.86 -11.78
N ALA A 153 3.87 14.12 -12.41
CA ALA A 153 4.20 12.89 -13.12
C ALA A 153 5.08 13.18 -14.35
N GLU A 154 4.76 14.22 -15.12
CA GLU A 154 5.57 14.67 -16.24
C GLU A 154 7.00 15.00 -15.81
N LYS A 155 7.15 15.79 -14.74
CA LYS A 155 8.46 16.12 -14.18
C LYS A 155 9.25 14.86 -13.82
N TYR A 156 8.64 13.88 -13.14
CA TYR A 156 9.33 12.62 -12.81
C TYR A 156 9.67 11.79 -14.05
N LEU A 157 8.83 11.77 -15.07
CA LEU A 157 9.11 11.09 -16.33
C LEU A 157 10.31 11.74 -17.06
N GLU A 158 10.41 13.07 -17.06
CA GLU A 158 11.52 13.78 -17.69
C GLU A 158 12.85 13.64 -16.90
N GLU A 159 12.80 13.75 -15.58
CA GLU A 159 13.98 13.72 -14.72
C GLU A 159 14.49 12.29 -14.42
N ASN A 160 13.56 11.33 -14.24
CA ASN A 160 13.85 10.00 -13.72
C ASN A 160 13.44 8.84 -14.65
N GLY A 161 12.81 9.15 -15.79
CA GLY A 161 12.31 8.14 -16.75
C GLY A 161 11.12 7.33 -16.25
N LYS A 162 10.57 7.62 -15.07
CA LYS A 162 9.45 6.85 -14.48
C LYS A 162 8.64 7.68 -13.50
N ALA A 163 7.34 7.40 -13.46
CA ALA A 163 6.42 7.98 -12.49
C ALA A 163 5.29 6.99 -12.15
N LEU A 164 4.81 7.00 -10.92
CA LEU A 164 3.62 6.27 -10.48
C LEU A 164 2.53 7.27 -10.11
N VAL A 165 1.40 7.19 -10.80
CA VAL A 165 0.20 8.00 -10.52
C VAL A 165 -0.76 7.16 -9.70
N VAL A 166 -1.05 7.61 -8.48
CA VAL A 166 -1.97 6.97 -7.54
C VAL A 166 -3.22 7.81 -7.42
N ILE A 167 -4.29 7.41 -8.12
CA ILE A 167 -5.58 8.10 -8.15
C ILE A 167 -6.69 7.07 -7.95
N GLY A 168 -7.68 7.39 -7.11
CA GLY A 168 -8.83 6.53 -6.86
C GLY A 168 -9.57 6.12 -8.13
N THR A 169 -10.24 4.98 -8.09
CA THR A 169 -11.02 4.47 -9.23
C THR A 169 -12.11 5.48 -9.63
N GLY A 170 -12.28 5.70 -10.93
CA GLY A 170 -13.28 6.66 -11.46
C GLY A 170 -12.87 8.13 -11.42
N LEU A 171 -11.70 8.47 -10.88
CA LEU A 171 -11.21 9.85 -10.75
C LEU A 171 -10.26 10.31 -11.86
N GLY A 172 -10.12 9.57 -12.96
CA GLY A 172 -9.43 10.04 -14.16
C GLY A 172 -7.97 9.62 -14.31
N LYS A 173 -7.59 8.41 -13.88
CA LYS A 173 -6.24 7.84 -14.15
C LYS A 173 -5.89 7.85 -15.64
N THR A 174 -6.79 7.32 -16.48
CA THR A 174 -6.59 7.21 -17.93
C THR A 174 -6.41 8.58 -18.58
N THR A 175 -7.25 9.55 -18.23
CA THR A 175 -7.14 10.92 -18.80
C THR A 175 -5.86 11.62 -18.39
N THR A 176 -5.32 11.32 -17.20
CA THR A 176 -4.02 11.84 -16.75
C THR A 176 -2.87 11.28 -17.59
N ALA A 177 -2.93 10.00 -17.98
CA ALA A 177 -1.93 9.41 -18.87
C ALA A 177 -2.06 9.93 -20.32
N LEU A 178 -3.28 10.07 -20.80
CA LEU A 178 -3.54 10.60 -22.16
C LEU A 178 -3.08 12.06 -22.31
N GLU A 179 -3.09 12.87 -21.25
CA GLU A 179 -2.53 14.23 -21.27
C GLU A 179 -1.07 14.22 -21.69
N TYR A 180 -0.26 13.30 -21.16
CA TYR A 180 1.14 13.17 -21.55
C TYR A 180 1.29 12.86 -23.05
N LEU A 181 0.48 11.93 -23.56
CA LEU A 181 0.53 11.58 -24.99
C LEU A 181 0.12 12.77 -25.85
N TRP A 182 -0.89 13.51 -25.42
CA TRP A 182 -1.40 14.68 -26.07
C TRP A 182 -0.36 15.82 -26.16
N GLU A 183 0.27 16.18 -25.02
CA GLU A 183 1.26 17.25 -24.98
C GLU A 183 2.55 16.90 -25.72
N HIS A 184 3.04 15.66 -25.52
CA HIS A 184 4.30 15.18 -26.12
C HIS A 184 4.13 14.61 -27.52
N LYS A 185 2.92 14.56 -28.06
CA LYS A 185 2.59 14.05 -29.42
C LYS A 185 3.21 12.69 -29.72
N CYS A 186 3.14 11.80 -28.78
CA CYS A 186 3.76 10.48 -28.87
C CYS A 186 2.77 9.34 -28.67
N ARG A 187 3.14 8.16 -29.13
CA ARG A 187 2.39 6.90 -28.90
C ARG A 187 2.86 6.24 -27.61
N ALA A 188 1.98 5.44 -27.02
CA ALA A 188 2.30 4.60 -25.88
C ALA A 188 2.09 3.11 -26.16
N LEU A 189 2.85 2.26 -25.45
CA LEU A 189 2.51 0.87 -25.23
C LEU A 189 1.83 0.73 -23.86
N VAL A 190 0.57 0.30 -23.84
CA VAL A 190 -0.20 0.07 -22.62
C VAL A 190 -0.13 -1.39 -22.23
N ILE A 191 0.26 -1.65 -21.00
CA ILE A 191 0.34 -3.00 -20.42
C ILE A 191 -0.71 -3.12 -19.32
N GLY A 192 -1.68 -4.01 -19.48
CA GLY A 192 -2.76 -4.24 -18.54
C GLY A 192 -2.81 -5.68 -18.00
N PRO A 193 -3.48 -5.94 -16.87
CA PRO A 193 -3.53 -7.28 -16.27
C PRO A 193 -4.30 -8.31 -17.10
N ASN A 194 -5.25 -7.88 -17.92
CA ASN A 194 -6.10 -8.78 -18.69
C ASN A 194 -6.65 -8.11 -19.96
N ASN A 195 -7.32 -8.91 -20.80
CA ASN A 195 -7.91 -8.43 -22.05
C ASN A 195 -9.06 -7.41 -21.85
N ILE A 196 -9.63 -7.33 -20.67
CA ILE A 196 -10.72 -6.39 -20.36
C ILE A 196 -10.18 -4.96 -20.25
N ILE A 197 -9.07 -4.79 -19.54
CA ILE A 197 -8.37 -3.50 -19.43
C ILE A 197 -7.85 -3.10 -20.83
N LYS A 198 -7.32 -4.06 -21.56
CA LYS A 198 -6.94 -3.87 -22.96
C LYS A 198 -8.09 -3.25 -23.77
N SER A 199 -9.31 -3.77 -23.67
CA SER A 199 -10.46 -3.25 -24.44
C SER A 199 -10.82 -1.80 -24.04
N GLY A 200 -10.59 -1.40 -22.79
CA GLY A 200 -10.82 -0.02 -22.34
C GLY A 200 -9.88 1.02 -22.97
N TRP A 201 -8.73 0.58 -23.51
CA TRP A 201 -7.79 1.43 -24.23
C TRP A 201 -7.94 1.37 -25.74
N GLU A 202 -8.76 0.47 -26.29
CA GLU A 202 -9.02 0.35 -27.73
C GLU A 202 -9.68 1.61 -28.31
N GLU A 203 -10.43 2.37 -27.49
CA GLU A 203 -10.98 3.69 -27.85
C GLU A 203 -9.87 4.69 -28.23
N TYR A 204 -8.64 4.48 -27.74
CA TYR A 204 -7.48 5.33 -27.95
C TYR A 204 -6.41 4.68 -28.84
N ALA A 205 -6.80 3.80 -29.77
CA ALA A 205 -5.86 3.03 -30.60
C ALA A 205 -4.95 3.91 -31.45
N ASP A 206 -5.35 5.12 -31.78
CA ASP A 206 -4.49 6.10 -32.47
C ASP A 206 -3.29 6.55 -31.63
N TRP A 207 -3.41 6.49 -30.30
CA TRP A 207 -2.40 6.88 -29.34
C TRP A 207 -1.69 5.71 -28.68
N CYS A 208 -2.31 4.55 -28.65
CA CYS A 208 -1.88 3.43 -27.84
C CYS A 208 -1.93 2.09 -28.58
N ASP A 209 -0.85 1.32 -28.45
CA ASP A 209 -0.91 -0.12 -28.65
C ASP A 209 -1.09 -0.80 -27.28
N THR A 210 -1.76 -1.95 -27.25
CA THR A 210 -2.13 -2.61 -26.00
C THR A 210 -1.62 -4.04 -25.91
N THR A 211 -1.15 -4.44 -24.71
CA THR A 211 -0.75 -5.83 -24.43
C THR A 211 -1.10 -6.21 -22.99
N THR A 212 -1.06 -7.49 -22.66
CA THR A 212 -1.23 -7.93 -21.27
C THR A 212 0.11 -8.10 -20.58
N TYR A 213 0.17 -8.02 -19.22
CA TYR A 213 1.38 -8.29 -18.45
C TYR A 213 1.99 -9.66 -18.79
N GLN A 214 1.16 -10.68 -19.01
CA GLN A 214 1.64 -12.02 -19.37
C GLN A 214 2.26 -12.05 -20.77
N ALA A 215 1.62 -11.43 -21.75
CA ALA A 215 2.15 -11.36 -23.12
C ALA A 215 3.42 -10.51 -23.18
N PHE A 216 3.45 -9.41 -22.45
CA PHE A 216 4.62 -8.55 -22.30
C PHE A 216 5.79 -9.32 -21.66
N ALA A 217 5.57 -10.02 -20.56
CA ALA A 217 6.61 -10.80 -19.89
C ALA A 217 7.27 -11.87 -20.78
N ASN A 218 6.53 -12.39 -21.75
CA ASN A 218 7.07 -13.36 -22.69
C ASN A 218 7.89 -12.72 -23.83
N ASN A 219 7.63 -11.44 -24.16
CA ASN A 219 8.13 -10.82 -25.39
C ASN A 219 8.88 -9.48 -25.16
N TYR A 220 9.05 -9.00 -23.91
CA TYR A 220 9.59 -7.66 -23.63
C TYR A 220 10.94 -7.36 -24.28
N SER A 221 11.79 -8.36 -24.49
CA SER A 221 13.11 -8.19 -25.11
C SER A 221 13.10 -8.07 -26.62
N THR A 222 11.99 -8.40 -27.28
CA THR A 222 11.83 -8.39 -28.76
C THR A 222 10.98 -7.21 -29.25
N ILE A 223 10.37 -6.44 -28.35
CA ILE A 223 9.57 -5.27 -28.69
C ILE A 223 10.50 -4.13 -29.11
N ASP A 224 10.17 -3.50 -30.23
CA ASP A 224 10.82 -2.23 -30.64
C ASP A 224 10.20 -1.06 -29.92
N TYR A 225 10.88 -0.57 -28.88
CA TYR A 225 10.41 0.56 -28.07
C TYR A 225 10.65 1.92 -28.73
N SER A 226 11.39 2.01 -29.81
CA SER A 226 11.72 3.29 -30.47
C SER A 226 10.48 4.00 -31.05
N GLN A 227 9.40 3.25 -31.28
CA GLN A 227 8.12 3.79 -31.77
C GLN A 227 7.24 4.36 -30.66
N TYR A 228 7.58 4.17 -29.37
CA TYR A 228 6.80 4.63 -28.24
C TYR A 228 7.55 5.71 -27.46
N GLY A 229 6.87 6.80 -27.17
CA GLY A 229 7.38 7.83 -26.26
C GLY A 229 7.13 7.50 -24.78
N LEU A 230 6.22 6.54 -24.51
CA LEU A 230 5.83 6.15 -23.15
C LEU A 230 5.40 4.68 -23.10
N VAL A 231 5.70 3.99 -22.01
CA VAL A 231 5.05 2.73 -21.62
C VAL A 231 4.15 2.99 -20.43
N ILE A 232 2.87 2.64 -20.55
CA ILE A 232 1.88 2.81 -19.50
C ILE A 232 1.58 1.46 -18.86
N LEU A 233 1.72 1.38 -17.53
CA LEU A 233 1.34 0.21 -16.73
C LEU A 233 -0.02 0.50 -16.10
N ASP A 234 -1.08 -0.04 -16.67
CA ASP A 234 -2.41 0.08 -16.09
C ASP A 234 -2.63 -0.97 -15.00
N GLU A 235 -3.26 -0.56 -13.88
CA GLU A 235 -3.31 -1.31 -12.62
C GLU A 235 -1.89 -1.78 -12.21
N ALA A 236 -0.97 -0.82 -12.12
CA ALA A 236 0.46 -1.04 -11.94
C ALA A 236 0.83 -1.86 -10.68
N HIS A 237 -0.07 -1.97 -9.70
CA HIS A 237 0.13 -2.82 -8.52
C HIS A 237 0.33 -4.32 -8.89
N HIS A 238 -0.10 -4.76 -10.06
CA HIS A 238 0.20 -6.12 -10.54
C HIS A 238 1.68 -6.36 -10.83
N ALA A 239 2.46 -5.33 -11.05
CA ALA A 239 3.88 -5.40 -11.41
C ALA A 239 4.83 -5.55 -10.21
N GLY A 240 4.30 -5.56 -8.98
CA GLY A 240 5.12 -5.55 -7.77
C GLY A 240 6.08 -6.74 -7.63
N TYR A 241 7.31 -6.44 -7.25
CA TYR A 241 8.39 -7.39 -6.97
C TYR A 241 9.27 -6.86 -5.84
N ASP A 242 9.63 -7.73 -4.92
CA ASP A 242 10.57 -7.42 -3.85
C ASP A 242 11.95 -8.00 -4.22
N GLU A 243 12.92 -7.12 -4.43
CA GLU A 243 14.29 -7.50 -4.79
C GLU A 243 15.00 -8.27 -3.63
N ASP A 244 14.67 -7.92 -2.37
CA ASP A 244 15.33 -8.50 -1.20
C ASP A 244 14.86 -9.94 -0.91
N THR A 245 13.58 -10.22 -1.11
CA THR A 245 12.99 -11.53 -0.83
C THR A 245 12.84 -12.40 -2.08
N GLY A 246 12.91 -11.83 -3.27
CA GLY A 246 12.66 -12.53 -4.54
C GLY A 246 11.21 -12.97 -4.73
N LYS A 247 10.28 -12.46 -3.91
CA LYS A 247 8.85 -12.78 -3.95
C LYS A 247 8.07 -11.78 -4.80
N GLY A 248 6.84 -12.12 -5.13
CA GLY A 248 5.92 -11.30 -5.91
C GLY A 248 5.83 -11.72 -7.39
N ALA A 249 5.38 -10.80 -8.24
CA ALA A 249 5.21 -11.04 -9.68
C ALA A 249 6.54 -10.96 -10.44
N ALA A 250 7.54 -11.74 -10.04
CA ALA A 250 8.91 -11.72 -10.56
C ALA A 250 8.98 -11.83 -12.10
N VAL A 251 8.05 -12.56 -12.71
CA VAL A 251 8.02 -12.73 -14.17
C VAL A 251 7.66 -11.41 -14.86
N TRP A 252 6.69 -10.66 -14.32
CA TRP A 252 6.21 -9.41 -14.92
C TRP A 252 7.18 -8.26 -14.62
N SER A 253 7.71 -8.19 -13.42
CA SER A 253 8.65 -7.14 -12.98
C SER A 253 9.94 -7.12 -13.77
N LYS A 254 10.48 -8.29 -14.17
CA LYS A 254 11.71 -8.37 -14.96
C LYS A 254 11.65 -7.57 -16.26
N GLY A 255 10.53 -7.68 -16.99
CA GLY A 255 10.34 -6.90 -18.21
C GLY A 255 10.27 -5.41 -17.95
N ILE A 256 9.61 -5.00 -16.86
CA ILE A 256 9.45 -3.59 -16.49
C ILE A 256 10.79 -2.99 -16.06
N ILE A 257 11.54 -3.69 -15.22
CA ILE A 257 12.90 -3.25 -14.82
C ILE A 257 13.81 -3.13 -16.05
N TYR A 258 13.76 -4.13 -16.95
CA TYR A 258 14.53 -4.12 -18.19
C TYR A 258 14.26 -2.87 -19.05
N ILE A 259 12.99 -2.48 -19.27
CA ILE A 259 12.67 -1.30 -20.08
C ILE A 259 13.08 0.00 -19.39
N ILE A 260 12.96 0.09 -18.05
CA ILE A 260 13.44 1.23 -17.27
C ILE A 260 14.95 1.37 -17.40
N GLU A 261 15.70 0.28 -17.29
CA GLU A 261 17.17 0.26 -17.47
C GLU A 261 17.60 0.63 -18.90
N LYS A 262 16.75 0.37 -19.90
CA LYS A 262 16.96 0.79 -21.29
C LYS A 262 16.62 2.28 -21.54
N GLY A 263 16.19 3.00 -20.53
CA GLY A 263 15.83 4.42 -20.63
C GLY A 263 14.46 4.67 -21.27
N VAL A 264 13.59 3.65 -21.37
CA VAL A 264 12.22 3.82 -21.80
C VAL A 264 11.42 4.48 -20.68
N LYS A 265 10.66 5.54 -20.98
CA LYS A 265 9.81 6.19 -19.99
C LYS A 265 8.64 5.30 -19.59
N VAL A 266 8.41 5.16 -18.28
CA VAL A 266 7.37 4.27 -17.74
C VAL A 266 6.45 5.03 -16.79
N LEU A 267 5.16 5.04 -17.09
CA LEU A 267 4.11 5.61 -16.26
C LEU A 267 3.23 4.51 -15.66
N GLY A 268 3.26 4.34 -14.36
CA GLY A 268 2.34 3.45 -13.64
C GLY A 268 1.05 4.16 -13.26
N LEU A 269 -0.10 3.50 -13.44
CA LEU A 269 -1.41 3.96 -13.02
C LEU A 269 -1.99 2.95 -12.03
N THR A 270 -2.40 3.41 -10.85
CA THR A 270 -3.03 2.53 -9.86
C THR A 270 -3.95 3.31 -8.93
N ALA A 271 -4.89 2.63 -8.31
CA ALA A 271 -5.68 3.21 -7.22
C ALA A 271 -4.97 3.04 -5.86
N THR A 272 -4.07 2.07 -5.75
CA THR A 272 -3.29 1.78 -4.54
C THR A 272 -1.87 1.40 -4.92
N PRO A 273 -0.83 1.98 -4.31
CA PRO A 273 0.56 1.62 -4.59
C PRO A 273 0.93 0.26 -3.98
N GLU A 274 0.20 -0.17 -2.95
CA GLU A 274 0.42 -1.45 -2.29
C GLU A 274 -0.40 -2.58 -2.92
N ARG A 275 0.20 -3.73 -3.04
CA ARG A 275 -0.44 -5.00 -3.43
C ARG A 275 -1.16 -5.64 -2.25
N SER A 276 -1.88 -6.74 -2.51
CA SER A 276 -2.49 -7.57 -1.47
C SER A 276 -1.46 -8.23 -0.53
N ASP A 277 -0.24 -8.47 -1.02
CA ASP A 277 0.92 -8.94 -0.26
C ASP A 277 1.71 -7.80 0.41
N LYS A 278 1.21 -6.58 0.34
CA LYS A 278 1.79 -5.36 0.93
C LYS A 278 3.14 -4.92 0.35
N ILE A 279 3.51 -5.43 -0.81
CA ILE A 279 4.64 -4.89 -1.57
C ILE A 279 4.23 -3.54 -2.14
N ASP A 280 4.96 -2.51 -1.76
CA ASP A 280 4.79 -1.15 -2.27
C ASP A 280 5.61 -0.94 -3.55
N ILE A 281 4.92 -0.86 -4.68
CA ILE A 281 5.57 -0.63 -5.98
C ILE A 281 6.14 0.78 -6.11
N GLY A 282 5.62 1.76 -5.37
CA GLY A 282 6.18 3.10 -5.31
C GLY A 282 7.62 3.10 -4.81
N ASN A 283 7.93 2.26 -3.83
CA ASN A 283 9.26 2.10 -3.28
C ASN A 283 10.14 1.15 -4.11
N THR A 284 9.61 0.01 -4.55
CA THR A 284 10.40 -1.05 -5.22
C THR A 284 10.71 -0.69 -6.68
N ILE A 285 9.71 -0.42 -7.51
CA ILE A 285 9.87 -0.16 -8.94
C ILE A 285 10.11 1.33 -9.22
N PHE A 286 9.25 2.18 -8.66
CA PHE A 286 9.26 3.62 -8.95
C PHE A 286 10.22 4.43 -8.07
N LYS A 287 10.79 3.84 -7.01
CA LYS A 287 11.84 4.42 -6.13
C LYS A 287 11.51 5.84 -5.64
N GLY A 288 10.27 6.04 -5.20
CA GLY A 288 9.79 7.31 -4.67
C GLY A 288 9.25 8.32 -5.70
N CYS A 289 9.29 8.00 -7.01
CA CYS A 289 8.65 8.84 -8.03
C CYS A 289 7.12 8.59 -8.04
N VAL A 290 6.45 8.99 -6.96
CA VAL A 290 5.02 8.74 -6.73
C VAL A 290 4.27 10.07 -6.72
N CYS A 291 3.17 10.14 -7.46
CA CYS A 291 2.26 11.27 -7.54
C CYS A 291 0.92 10.86 -6.95
N GLU A 292 0.62 11.36 -5.76
CA GLU A 292 -0.60 11.02 -5.03
C GLU A 292 -1.73 12.00 -5.39
N GLY A 293 -2.83 11.46 -5.89
CA GLY A 293 -4.08 12.17 -6.16
C GLY A 293 -5.16 11.85 -5.13
N PHE A 294 -6.40 12.12 -5.51
CA PHE A 294 -7.54 11.90 -4.63
C PHE A 294 -7.92 10.42 -4.54
N ALA A 295 -8.16 9.95 -3.33
CA ALA A 295 -8.86 8.71 -3.08
C ALA A 295 -10.39 8.87 -3.30
N VAL A 296 -11.14 7.78 -3.32
CA VAL A 296 -12.59 7.80 -3.57
C VAL A 296 -13.33 8.63 -2.51
N GLU A 297 -12.99 8.44 -1.24
CA GLU A 297 -13.55 9.16 -0.11
C GLU A 297 -13.33 10.68 -0.21
N ASP A 298 -12.11 11.08 -0.62
CA ASP A 298 -11.79 12.49 -0.85
C ASP A 298 -12.58 13.08 -2.02
N GLY A 299 -12.77 12.27 -3.08
CA GLY A 299 -13.58 12.65 -4.24
C GLY A 299 -15.04 12.93 -3.88
N ILE A 300 -15.64 12.15 -2.98
CA ILE A 300 -17.00 12.39 -2.48
C ILE A 300 -17.05 13.67 -1.63
N GLU A 301 -16.15 13.82 -0.66
CA GLU A 301 -16.12 14.99 0.24
C GLU A 301 -15.88 16.31 -0.49
N LYS A 302 -15.05 16.28 -1.54
CA LYS A 302 -14.76 17.46 -2.36
C LYS A 302 -15.79 17.71 -3.45
N GLY A 303 -16.83 16.90 -3.56
CA GLY A 303 -17.86 17.01 -4.59
C GLY A 303 -17.32 16.80 -6.01
N ILE A 304 -16.32 15.95 -6.19
CA ILE A 304 -15.78 15.55 -7.50
C ILE A 304 -16.62 14.41 -8.08
N ILE A 305 -17.05 13.48 -7.24
CA ILE A 305 -17.89 12.34 -7.59
C ILE A 305 -19.23 12.41 -6.84
N HIS A 306 -20.27 11.87 -7.46
CA HIS A 306 -21.60 11.79 -6.83
C HIS A 306 -21.56 10.87 -5.62
N PRO A 307 -22.19 11.29 -4.50
CA PRO A 307 -22.41 10.38 -3.39
C PRO A 307 -23.40 9.28 -3.82
N PHE A 308 -23.28 8.12 -3.21
CA PHE A 308 -24.17 6.99 -3.42
C PHE A 308 -24.66 6.43 -2.08
N SER A 309 -25.84 5.83 -2.09
CA SER A 309 -26.39 5.18 -0.89
C SER A 309 -25.70 3.84 -0.68
N TYR A 310 -25.27 3.58 0.56
CA TYR A 310 -24.66 2.31 0.93
C TYR A 310 -25.49 1.62 2.00
N ILE A 311 -26.13 0.52 1.63
CA ILE A 311 -26.98 -0.28 2.51
C ILE A 311 -26.24 -1.54 2.89
N THR A 312 -26.01 -1.74 4.17
CA THR A 312 -25.40 -2.95 4.69
C THR A 312 -26.45 -3.81 5.39
N ALA A 313 -26.41 -5.11 5.16
CA ALA A 313 -27.16 -6.06 5.95
C ALA A 313 -26.20 -6.73 6.93
N TYR A 314 -26.58 -6.81 8.19
CA TYR A 314 -25.84 -7.56 9.18
C TYR A 314 -26.78 -8.44 10.02
N TYR A 315 -26.22 -9.51 10.52
CA TYR A 315 -26.94 -10.58 11.19
C TYR A 315 -26.61 -10.51 12.68
N ASP A 316 -27.60 -10.17 13.52
CA ASP A 316 -27.46 -10.24 14.97
C ASP A 316 -27.79 -11.67 15.41
N THR A 317 -26.78 -12.34 15.88
CA THR A 317 -26.91 -13.71 16.38
C THR A 317 -27.14 -13.76 17.89
N ASN A 318 -27.42 -12.63 18.56
CA ASN A 318 -27.73 -12.53 20.00
C ASN A 318 -26.74 -13.31 20.90
N GLY A 319 -25.42 -13.17 20.64
CA GLY A 319 -24.37 -13.81 21.44
C GLY A 319 -24.07 -15.27 21.07
N ILE A 320 -24.75 -15.83 20.08
CA ILE A 320 -24.48 -17.20 19.59
C ILE A 320 -23.05 -17.33 19.05
N ALA A 321 -22.43 -16.21 18.65
CA ALA A 321 -21.08 -16.16 18.09
C ALA A 321 -19.95 -16.46 19.09
N GLU A 322 -20.20 -16.38 20.41
CA GLU A 322 -19.14 -16.56 21.42
C GLU A 322 -18.82 -18.02 21.76
N GLU A 323 -19.73 -18.94 21.50
CA GLU A 323 -19.59 -20.35 21.92
C GLU A 323 -18.78 -21.27 20.98
N TYR A 324 -18.48 -20.85 19.76
CA TYR A 324 -17.93 -21.76 18.76
C TYR A 324 -16.64 -21.26 18.10
N SER A 325 -15.52 -21.68 18.63
CA SER A 325 -14.22 -21.15 18.22
C SER A 325 -13.36 -22.03 17.30
N ASP A 326 -13.79 -23.17 16.73
CA ASP A 326 -12.90 -24.11 16.04
C ASP A 326 -13.41 -24.69 14.72
N CYS A 327 -13.33 -23.99 13.56
CA CYS A 327 -13.41 -24.64 12.24
C CYS A 327 -12.80 -23.85 11.07
N GLU A 328 -11.95 -24.54 10.31
CA GLU A 328 -11.27 -24.08 9.10
C GLU A 328 -11.94 -24.60 7.81
N ASN A 329 -13.24 -24.48 7.60
CA ASN A 329 -13.87 -25.12 6.45
C ASN A 329 -14.50 -24.10 5.47
N LYS A 330 -13.91 -23.96 4.25
CA LYS A 330 -14.42 -23.10 3.17
C LYS A 330 -15.82 -23.48 2.69
N GLU A 331 -16.17 -24.76 2.78
CA GLU A 331 -17.49 -25.29 2.39
C GLU A 331 -18.60 -24.77 3.28
N LEU A 332 -18.33 -24.57 4.56
CA LEU A 332 -19.25 -23.99 5.53
C LEU A 332 -19.48 -22.50 5.31
N VAL A 333 -18.47 -21.75 4.84
CA VAL A 333 -18.63 -20.33 4.46
C VAL A 333 -19.59 -20.19 3.28
N GLY A 334 -19.45 -21.07 2.26
CA GLY A 334 -20.39 -21.10 1.12
C GLY A 334 -21.83 -21.40 1.53
N GLN A 335 -22.03 -22.35 2.47
CA GLN A 335 -23.36 -22.70 2.95
C GLN A 335 -24.03 -21.57 3.77
N LEU A 336 -23.26 -20.76 4.51
CA LEU A 336 -23.81 -19.57 5.17
C LEU A 336 -24.26 -18.54 4.14
N ASP A 337 -23.44 -18.27 3.16
CA ASP A 337 -23.77 -17.29 2.13
C ASP A 337 -25.04 -17.72 1.38
N LEU A 338 -25.21 -19.02 1.09
CA LEU A 338 -26.45 -19.58 0.57
C LEU A 338 -27.63 -19.42 1.52
N ALA A 339 -27.44 -19.67 2.80
CA ALA A 339 -28.47 -19.55 3.82
C ALA A 339 -28.92 -18.08 4.00
N ILE A 340 -27.96 -17.15 4.01
CA ILE A 340 -28.20 -15.70 4.04
C ILE A 340 -28.97 -15.27 2.80
N ASN A 341 -28.55 -15.71 1.61
CA ASN A 341 -29.15 -15.34 0.34
C ASN A 341 -30.59 -15.85 0.19
N ASN A 342 -30.94 -16.94 0.86
CA ASN A 342 -32.26 -17.55 0.82
C ASN A 342 -33.24 -17.02 1.88
N THR A 343 -32.84 -16.04 2.71
CA THR A 343 -33.78 -15.49 3.70
C THR A 343 -34.79 -14.55 3.06
N PRO A 344 -36.08 -14.58 3.47
CA PRO A 344 -37.06 -13.61 3.01
C PRO A 344 -36.65 -12.15 3.23
N THR A 345 -35.80 -11.90 4.21
CA THR A 345 -35.35 -10.58 4.65
C THR A 345 -34.47 -9.86 3.62
N VAL A 346 -33.69 -10.60 2.80
CA VAL A 346 -32.94 -10.00 1.68
C VAL A 346 -33.88 -9.35 0.67
N LYS A 347 -35.00 -10.00 0.36
CA LYS A 347 -36.05 -9.47 -0.52
C LYS A 347 -36.71 -8.22 0.07
N ASP A 348 -36.91 -8.18 1.40
CA ASP A 348 -37.49 -7.03 2.08
C ASP A 348 -36.54 -5.84 2.07
N ILE A 349 -35.23 -6.04 2.21
CA ILE A 349 -34.20 -5.01 2.06
C ILE A 349 -34.27 -4.39 0.65
N PHE A 350 -34.34 -5.23 -0.39
CA PHE A 350 -34.49 -4.72 -1.75
C PHE A 350 -35.77 -3.92 -1.94
N ARG A 351 -36.93 -4.44 -1.50
CA ARG A 351 -38.21 -3.74 -1.61
C ARG A 351 -38.23 -2.40 -0.86
N LYS A 352 -37.53 -2.33 0.27
CA LYS A 352 -37.47 -1.11 1.10
C LYS A 352 -36.58 -0.02 0.51
N HIS A 353 -35.42 -0.39 -0.01
CA HIS A 353 -34.37 0.56 -0.36
C HIS A 353 -34.18 0.76 -1.87
N MET A 354 -34.64 -0.16 -2.71
CA MET A 354 -34.46 -0.04 -4.14
C MET A 354 -35.29 1.10 -4.72
N PRO A 355 -34.66 2.10 -5.34
CA PRO A 355 -35.42 3.18 -5.99
C PRO A 355 -36.29 2.70 -7.16
N ASN A 356 -37.42 3.40 -7.41
CA ASN A 356 -38.40 3.06 -8.44
C ASN A 356 -38.02 3.49 -9.87
N ASN A 357 -36.76 3.83 -10.13
CA ASN A 357 -36.28 4.16 -11.49
C ASN A 357 -35.66 2.94 -12.15
N LYS A 358 -35.44 3.03 -13.46
CA LYS A 358 -34.70 1.98 -14.21
C LYS A 358 -33.37 1.68 -13.56
N ARG A 359 -33.05 0.42 -13.44
CA ARG A 359 -31.85 -0.05 -12.78
C ARG A 359 -30.97 -0.87 -13.71
N LYS A 360 -29.72 -0.43 -13.81
CA LYS A 360 -28.62 -1.15 -14.46
C LYS A 360 -27.62 -1.51 -13.39
N GLY A 361 -27.44 -2.80 -13.12
CA GLY A 361 -26.69 -3.23 -11.95
C GLY A 361 -25.69 -4.33 -12.19
N ILE A 362 -24.67 -4.38 -11.30
CA ILE A 362 -23.71 -5.49 -11.25
C ILE A 362 -23.95 -6.23 -9.93
N VAL A 363 -24.01 -7.57 -10.04
CA VAL A 363 -24.18 -8.46 -8.89
C VAL A 363 -22.93 -9.32 -8.73
N PHE A 364 -22.19 -9.14 -7.65
CA PHE A 364 -21.04 -9.96 -7.32
C PHE A 364 -21.45 -11.21 -6.55
N ILE A 365 -21.14 -12.37 -7.09
CA ILE A 365 -21.47 -13.68 -6.52
C ILE A 365 -20.17 -14.39 -6.12
N GLN A 366 -20.19 -15.17 -5.04
CA GLN A 366 -19.05 -15.87 -4.53
C GLN A 366 -18.66 -17.05 -5.43
N GLU A 367 -19.61 -17.92 -5.76
CA GLU A 367 -19.38 -19.14 -6.51
C GLU A 367 -20.42 -19.34 -7.62
N ILE A 368 -20.05 -20.07 -8.67
CA ILE A 368 -20.96 -20.40 -9.78
C ILE A 368 -22.19 -21.20 -9.28
N ALA A 369 -22.02 -22.01 -8.22
CA ALA A 369 -23.11 -22.79 -7.63
C ALA A 369 -24.23 -21.92 -7.05
N ASP A 370 -23.95 -20.68 -6.70
CA ASP A 370 -24.90 -19.74 -6.09
C ASP A 370 -25.75 -18.99 -7.12
N GLU A 371 -25.40 -19.10 -8.41
CA GLU A 371 -26.03 -18.36 -9.51
C GLU A 371 -27.55 -18.45 -9.51
N GLN A 372 -28.06 -19.67 -9.49
CA GLN A 372 -29.51 -19.90 -9.60
C GLN A 372 -30.28 -19.32 -8.41
N ASN A 373 -29.73 -19.46 -7.21
CA ASN A 373 -30.33 -18.91 -6.00
C ASN A 373 -30.42 -17.37 -6.05
N VAL A 374 -29.35 -16.72 -6.51
CA VAL A 374 -29.32 -15.26 -6.64
C VAL A 374 -30.30 -14.81 -7.72
N ILE A 375 -30.36 -15.49 -8.87
CA ILE A 375 -31.35 -15.21 -9.92
C ILE A 375 -32.77 -15.35 -9.39
N ASP A 376 -33.09 -16.39 -8.61
CA ASP A 376 -34.42 -16.63 -8.07
C ASP A 376 -34.80 -15.54 -7.04
N ILE A 377 -33.89 -15.12 -6.20
CA ILE A 377 -34.09 -13.98 -5.27
C ILE A 377 -34.36 -12.70 -6.06
N MET A 378 -33.57 -12.41 -7.07
CA MET A 378 -33.69 -11.22 -7.88
C MET A 378 -34.98 -11.21 -8.72
N LYS A 379 -35.37 -12.34 -9.33
CA LYS A 379 -36.61 -12.49 -10.10
C LYS A 379 -37.88 -12.37 -9.26
N ASP A 380 -37.82 -12.77 -7.99
CA ASP A 380 -38.96 -12.60 -7.09
C ASP A 380 -39.22 -11.11 -6.79
N VAL A 381 -38.18 -10.28 -6.78
CA VAL A 381 -38.31 -8.83 -6.58
C VAL A 381 -38.51 -8.10 -7.93
N TYR A 382 -37.85 -8.55 -8.99
CA TYR A 382 -37.84 -7.94 -10.34
C TYR A 382 -38.14 -8.96 -11.43
N PRO A 383 -39.39 -9.44 -11.56
CA PRO A 383 -39.73 -10.56 -12.43
C PRO A 383 -39.48 -10.31 -13.94
N ASN A 384 -39.49 -9.05 -14.37
CA ASN A 384 -39.38 -8.66 -15.77
C ASN A 384 -38.00 -8.12 -16.17
N VAL A 385 -37.03 -8.08 -15.24
CA VAL A 385 -35.70 -7.55 -15.54
C VAL A 385 -34.80 -8.65 -16.09
N GLU A 386 -34.15 -8.39 -17.21
CA GLU A 386 -33.19 -9.33 -17.82
C GLU A 386 -31.91 -9.41 -16.99
N MET A 387 -31.40 -10.64 -16.83
CA MET A 387 -30.19 -10.95 -16.06
C MET A 387 -29.32 -11.87 -16.90
N ARG A 388 -28.05 -11.54 -17.01
CA ARG A 388 -27.02 -12.39 -17.63
C ARG A 388 -25.86 -12.59 -16.69
N ILE A 389 -25.15 -13.70 -16.86
CA ILE A 389 -24.02 -14.08 -16.01
C ILE A 389 -22.72 -14.10 -16.80
N ILE A 390 -21.62 -13.85 -16.09
CA ILE A 390 -20.26 -14.07 -16.58
C ILE A 390 -19.43 -14.79 -15.53
N HIS A 391 -18.74 -15.85 -15.93
CA HIS A 391 -17.84 -16.62 -15.07
C HIS A 391 -16.73 -17.33 -15.86
N SER A 392 -15.69 -17.78 -15.20
CA SER A 392 -14.48 -18.35 -15.79
C SER A 392 -14.66 -19.67 -16.57
N LYS A 393 -15.82 -20.32 -16.46
CA LYS A 393 -16.14 -21.57 -17.22
C LYS A 393 -16.85 -21.30 -18.55
N MET A 394 -17.22 -20.04 -18.83
CA MET A 394 -17.82 -19.65 -20.11
C MET A 394 -16.76 -19.46 -21.16
N THR A 395 -17.16 -19.62 -22.42
CA THR A 395 -16.29 -19.28 -23.54
C THR A 395 -16.09 -17.77 -23.67
N ASP A 396 -14.99 -17.35 -24.25
CA ASP A 396 -14.71 -15.93 -24.50
C ASP A 396 -15.80 -15.25 -25.34
N GLU A 397 -16.46 -15.98 -26.24
CA GLU A 397 -17.55 -15.48 -27.07
C GLU A 397 -18.81 -15.21 -26.24
N GLU A 398 -19.18 -16.13 -25.34
CA GLU A 398 -20.33 -15.95 -24.44
C GLU A 398 -20.11 -14.79 -23.48
N VAL A 399 -18.90 -14.68 -22.89
CA VAL A 399 -18.54 -13.57 -22.02
C VAL A 399 -18.63 -12.25 -22.76
N ARG A 400 -18.10 -12.18 -24.00
CA ARG A 400 -18.20 -10.97 -24.84
C ARG A 400 -19.64 -10.62 -25.19
N ALA A 401 -20.46 -11.59 -25.56
CA ALA A 401 -21.86 -11.37 -25.90
C ALA A 401 -22.67 -10.81 -24.69
N ASN A 402 -22.43 -11.36 -23.47
CA ASN A 402 -23.13 -10.91 -22.28
C ASN A 402 -22.66 -9.52 -21.82
N ARG A 403 -21.38 -9.19 -22.02
CA ARG A 403 -20.86 -7.84 -21.78
C ARG A 403 -21.43 -6.82 -22.77
N LYS A 404 -21.42 -7.15 -24.05
CA LYS A 404 -21.98 -6.28 -25.07
C LYS A 404 -23.44 -5.97 -24.81
N TRP A 405 -24.24 -7.00 -24.50
CA TRP A 405 -25.62 -6.79 -24.07
C TRP A 405 -25.70 -5.83 -22.87
N PHE A 406 -24.86 -6.00 -21.85
CA PHE A 406 -24.89 -5.14 -20.66
C PHE A 406 -24.43 -3.70 -20.98
N GLU A 407 -23.56 -3.49 -21.95
CA GLU A 407 -23.18 -2.15 -22.41
C GLU A 407 -24.35 -1.44 -23.11
N GLU A 408 -25.08 -2.16 -23.95
CA GLU A 408 -26.15 -1.64 -24.79
C GLU A 408 -27.48 -1.46 -24.05
N THR A 409 -27.72 -2.20 -22.96
CA THR A 409 -28.99 -2.13 -22.25
C THR A 409 -29.05 -0.91 -21.31
N ASP A 410 -30.23 -0.31 -21.19
CA ASP A 410 -30.52 0.74 -20.18
C ASP A 410 -31.01 0.17 -18.83
N GLU A 411 -31.46 -1.10 -18.83
CA GLU A 411 -31.97 -1.78 -17.65
C GLU A 411 -31.61 -3.26 -17.67
N GLY A 412 -31.10 -3.79 -16.56
CA GLY A 412 -30.72 -5.18 -16.43
C GLY A 412 -29.59 -5.40 -15.41
N TYR A 413 -29.33 -6.66 -15.10
CA TYR A 413 -28.27 -7.01 -14.15
C TYR A 413 -27.26 -7.97 -14.79
N LEU A 414 -25.98 -7.65 -14.59
CA LEU A 414 -24.86 -8.52 -14.93
C LEU A 414 -24.34 -9.21 -13.66
N LEU A 415 -24.52 -10.52 -13.59
CA LEU A 415 -24.03 -11.33 -12.48
C LEU A 415 -22.59 -11.74 -12.77
N ALA A 416 -21.69 -11.54 -11.82
CA ALA A 416 -20.27 -11.78 -12.00
C ALA A 416 -19.68 -12.68 -10.91
N VAL A 417 -19.11 -13.81 -11.33
CA VAL A 417 -18.40 -14.72 -10.43
C VAL A 417 -16.90 -14.60 -10.69
N ASN A 418 -16.18 -13.94 -9.77
CA ASN A 418 -14.72 -13.70 -9.85
C ASN A 418 -14.22 -13.01 -11.13
N MET A 419 -15.15 -12.36 -11.85
CA MET A 419 -14.87 -11.65 -13.09
C MET A 419 -15.22 -10.19 -12.99
N ILE A 420 -14.88 -9.20 -13.43
CA ILE A 420 -15.23 -7.76 -13.28
C ILE A 420 -14.60 -7.09 -12.02
N SER A 421 -13.72 -7.75 -11.27
CA SER A 421 -13.02 -7.07 -10.20
C SER A 421 -12.10 -5.93 -10.70
N GLU A 422 -11.65 -5.99 -11.97
CA GLU A 422 -10.70 -5.03 -12.54
C GLU A 422 -11.10 -4.58 -13.96
N GLY A 423 -10.87 -3.31 -14.27
CA GLY A 423 -10.72 -2.75 -15.60
C GLY A 423 -12.00 -2.43 -16.39
N ALA A 424 -13.16 -3.03 -16.14
CA ALA A 424 -14.36 -2.74 -16.92
C ALA A 424 -15.12 -1.53 -16.36
N HIS A 425 -15.36 -0.51 -17.18
CA HIS A 425 -16.21 0.61 -16.84
C HIS A 425 -17.47 0.57 -17.72
N TYR A 426 -18.62 0.29 -17.11
CA TYR A 426 -19.90 0.24 -17.80
C TYR A 426 -20.69 1.52 -17.57
N ARG A 427 -21.12 2.17 -18.64
CA ARG A 427 -21.93 3.40 -18.56
C ARG A 427 -23.31 3.11 -17.95
N GLY A 428 -23.81 4.04 -17.16
CA GLY A 428 -25.18 4.00 -16.61
C GLY A 428 -25.38 3.01 -15.46
N VAL A 429 -24.35 2.34 -14.97
CA VAL A 429 -24.47 1.48 -13.78
C VAL A 429 -24.82 2.32 -12.57
N ASN A 430 -25.95 2.00 -11.94
CA ASN A 430 -26.48 2.71 -10.78
C ASN A 430 -26.84 1.79 -9.61
N THR A 431 -26.60 0.49 -9.74
CA THR A 431 -26.87 -0.49 -8.68
C THR A 431 -25.71 -1.48 -8.57
N LEU A 432 -25.26 -1.70 -7.34
CA LEU A 432 -24.28 -2.71 -7.02
C LEU A 432 -24.82 -3.61 -5.92
N ILE A 433 -24.75 -4.92 -6.11
CA ILE A 433 -25.23 -5.91 -5.13
C ILE A 433 -24.09 -6.87 -4.81
N MET A 434 -23.72 -6.96 -3.56
CA MET A 434 -22.60 -7.78 -3.09
C MET A 434 -23.13 -9.00 -2.32
N PHE A 435 -23.11 -10.17 -2.97
CA PHE A 435 -23.25 -11.49 -2.34
C PHE A 435 -21.89 -12.16 -2.14
N ARG A 436 -20.80 -11.50 -2.57
CA ARG A 436 -19.43 -11.98 -2.42
C ARG A 436 -18.76 -11.34 -1.23
N ARG A 437 -18.22 -12.18 -0.34
CA ARG A 437 -17.37 -11.74 0.75
C ARG A 437 -15.98 -11.38 0.28
N THR A 438 -15.45 -10.32 0.85
CA THR A 438 -14.04 -9.97 0.70
C THR A 438 -13.44 -9.51 2.04
N ASN A 439 -12.19 -9.85 2.26
CA ASN A 439 -11.38 -9.35 3.36
C ASN A 439 -10.29 -8.39 2.85
N SER A 440 -10.32 -8.04 1.57
CA SER A 440 -9.35 -7.16 0.92
C SER A 440 -9.96 -5.79 0.67
N TYR A 441 -9.33 -4.74 1.21
CA TYR A 441 -9.65 -3.34 0.92
C TYR A 441 -9.56 -3.04 -0.58
N LEU A 442 -8.53 -3.55 -1.25
CA LEU A 442 -8.33 -3.36 -2.68
C LEU A 442 -9.51 -3.91 -3.51
N VAL A 443 -9.92 -5.17 -3.26
CA VAL A 443 -11.04 -5.80 -3.96
C VAL A 443 -12.35 -5.03 -3.70
N PHE A 444 -12.58 -4.63 -2.46
CA PHE A 444 -13.76 -3.86 -2.08
C PHE A 444 -13.84 -2.52 -2.82
N THR A 445 -12.75 -1.76 -2.85
CA THR A 445 -12.71 -0.45 -3.53
C THR A 445 -12.81 -0.58 -5.05
N GLN A 446 -12.26 -1.64 -5.65
CA GLN A 446 -12.43 -1.94 -7.06
C GLN A 446 -13.90 -2.28 -7.40
N GLN A 447 -14.60 -3.03 -6.55
CA GLN A 447 -16.03 -3.32 -6.72
C GLN A 447 -16.87 -2.04 -6.63
N ILE A 448 -16.66 -1.21 -5.60
CA ILE A 448 -17.35 0.08 -5.46
C ILE A 448 -17.03 1.01 -6.64
N GLY A 449 -15.81 0.96 -7.15
CA GLY A 449 -15.38 1.74 -8.30
C GLY A 449 -16.28 1.59 -9.55
N ARG A 450 -17.08 0.51 -9.63
CA ARG A 450 -17.99 0.28 -10.76
C ARG A 450 -19.22 1.20 -10.77
N ILE A 451 -19.54 1.80 -9.64
CA ILE A 451 -20.71 2.70 -9.48
C ILE A 451 -20.33 4.17 -9.38
N ILE A 452 -19.04 4.48 -9.33
CA ILE A 452 -18.53 5.85 -9.15
C ILE A 452 -18.75 6.66 -10.43
N THR A 453 -19.41 7.82 -10.27
CA THR A 453 -19.71 8.74 -11.35
C THR A 453 -19.28 10.15 -10.98
N LEU A 454 -18.58 10.84 -11.90
CA LEU A 454 -18.18 12.25 -11.73
C LEU A 454 -19.40 13.17 -11.67
N ILE A 455 -19.35 14.20 -10.84
CA ILE A 455 -20.46 15.18 -10.69
C ILE A 455 -20.84 15.85 -12.00
N ARG A 456 -19.90 16.05 -12.91
CA ARG A 456 -20.17 16.60 -14.24
C ARG A 456 -21.06 15.72 -15.13
N ASN A 457 -21.21 14.45 -14.79
CA ASN A 457 -22.10 13.52 -15.47
C ASN A 457 -23.47 13.51 -14.78
N GLU A 458 -24.47 12.89 -15.41
CA GLU A 458 -25.79 12.71 -14.78
C GLU A 458 -25.68 11.92 -13.47
N ASN A 459 -26.43 12.35 -12.46
CA ASN A 459 -26.48 11.64 -11.20
C ASN A 459 -27.32 10.36 -11.36
N PRO A 460 -26.73 9.16 -11.24
CA PRO A 460 -27.42 7.90 -11.46
C PRO A 460 -28.32 7.49 -10.27
N ASN A 461 -28.43 8.27 -9.20
CA ASN A 461 -29.03 7.85 -7.92
C ASN A 461 -28.52 6.47 -7.51
N ALA A 462 -27.21 6.36 -7.42
CA ALA A 462 -26.52 5.10 -7.26
C ALA A 462 -26.70 4.49 -5.87
N ILE A 463 -26.83 3.17 -5.80
CA ILE A 463 -27.03 2.43 -4.56
C ILE A 463 -26.19 1.16 -4.53
N VAL A 464 -25.56 0.90 -3.39
CA VAL A 464 -24.82 -0.33 -3.08
C VAL A 464 -25.56 -1.11 -2.02
N PHE A 465 -25.83 -2.37 -2.28
CA PHE A 465 -26.31 -3.34 -1.30
C PHE A 465 -25.16 -4.29 -0.93
N ASP A 466 -24.63 -4.13 0.27
CA ASP A 466 -23.63 -5.04 0.85
C ASP A 466 -24.32 -6.06 1.76
N LEU A 467 -24.81 -7.14 1.15
CA LEU A 467 -25.61 -8.15 1.83
C LEU A 467 -24.78 -9.15 2.65
N VAL A 468 -23.46 -9.04 2.60
CA VAL A 468 -22.50 -9.89 3.32
C VAL A 468 -21.64 -9.11 4.29
N ASN A 469 -21.95 -7.83 4.49
CA ASN A 469 -21.28 -6.93 5.43
C ASN A 469 -19.76 -6.89 5.28
N ASN A 470 -19.30 -6.61 4.05
CA ASN A 470 -17.88 -6.58 3.72
C ASN A 470 -17.08 -5.60 4.57
N ILE A 471 -17.68 -4.49 5.00
CA ILE A 471 -17.04 -3.51 5.88
C ILE A 471 -16.58 -4.18 7.17
N GLU A 472 -17.48 -4.91 7.84
CA GLU A 472 -17.10 -5.62 9.07
C GLU A 472 -16.19 -6.81 8.81
N ASN A 473 -16.36 -7.52 7.69
CA ASN A 473 -15.45 -8.62 7.31
C ASN A 473 -14.00 -8.13 7.19
N ILE A 474 -13.78 -6.99 6.53
CA ILE A 474 -12.43 -6.40 6.40
C ILE A 474 -11.93 -5.90 7.76
N GLU A 475 -12.79 -5.23 8.53
CA GLU A 475 -12.48 -4.76 9.88
C GLU A 475 -12.09 -5.91 10.81
N TYR A 476 -12.83 -7.01 10.81
CA TYR A 476 -12.55 -8.19 11.65
C TYR A 476 -11.30 -8.94 11.22
N SER A 477 -11.07 -9.14 9.93
CA SER A 477 -9.88 -9.82 9.44
C SER A 477 -8.59 -9.06 9.76
N ASN A 478 -8.70 -7.74 9.98
CA ASN A 478 -7.58 -6.88 10.30
C ASN A 478 -7.38 -6.66 11.82
N ARG A 479 -8.46 -6.68 12.64
CA ARG A 479 -8.36 -6.53 14.11
C ARG A 479 -7.72 -7.71 14.80
N LYS A 480 -7.92 -8.91 14.25
CA LYS A 480 -7.38 -10.14 14.83
C LYS A 480 -6.89 -11.03 13.69
N GLN A 481 -5.59 -11.09 13.52
CA GLN A 481 -4.96 -12.31 13.00
C GLN A 481 -5.21 -13.49 13.95
N ASP A 482 -6.17 -13.35 14.87
CA ASP A 482 -6.61 -14.39 15.75
C ASP A 482 -7.44 -15.37 14.95
N LYS A 483 -6.98 -16.60 14.88
CA LYS A 483 -7.71 -17.80 14.46
C LYS A 483 -9.16 -17.82 14.99
N LYS A 484 -9.48 -17.08 16.04
CA LYS A 484 -10.80 -16.93 16.65
C LYS A 484 -11.84 -16.21 15.80
N CYS A 485 -11.49 -15.35 14.84
CA CYS A 485 -12.49 -14.56 14.09
C CYS A 485 -13.00 -15.24 12.83
N ILE A 486 -12.13 -15.92 12.08
CA ILE A 486 -12.57 -16.87 11.03
C ILE A 486 -13.46 -17.93 11.69
N HIS A 487 -13.14 -18.35 12.88
CA HIS A 487 -13.89 -19.13 13.81
C HIS A 487 -15.32 -18.64 14.09
N ASN A 488 -15.56 -17.37 14.38
CA ASN A 488 -16.88 -16.89 14.75
C ASN A 488 -17.88 -16.99 13.59
N ILE A 489 -17.46 -16.64 12.37
CA ILE A 489 -18.33 -16.74 11.19
C ILE A 489 -18.65 -18.21 10.90
N THR A 490 -17.66 -19.10 10.94
CA THR A 490 -17.85 -20.54 10.73
C THR A 490 -18.75 -21.16 11.76
N ASN A 491 -18.79 -20.62 12.96
CA ASN A 491 -19.66 -21.11 14.04
C ASN A 491 -21.09 -20.63 13.96
N ILE A 492 -21.29 -19.40 13.51
CA ILE A 492 -22.62 -18.92 13.13
C ILE A 492 -23.19 -19.86 12.06
N ILE A 493 -22.39 -20.26 11.08
CA ILE A 493 -22.75 -21.21 10.02
C ILE A 493 -23.20 -22.56 10.57
N ARG A 494 -22.40 -23.19 11.44
CA ARG A 494 -22.73 -24.49 12.03
C ARG A 494 -24.01 -24.47 12.85
N GLN A 495 -24.29 -23.39 13.55
CA GLN A 495 -25.52 -23.25 14.29
C GLN A 495 -26.71 -23.01 13.41
N LEU A 496 -26.58 -22.23 12.35
CA LEU A 496 -27.63 -22.07 11.34
C LEU A 496 -28.02 -23.43 10.72
N GLU A 497 -27.04 -24.27 10.42
CA GLU A 497 -27.27 -25.63 9.92
C GLU A 497 -27.93 -26.54 10.98
N LYS A 498 -27.43 -26.56 12.22
CA LYS A 498 -27.89 -27.47 13.27
C LYS A 498 -29.27 -27.13 13.84
N THR A 499 -29.63 -25.85 13.91
CA THR A 499 -30.82 -25.44 14.65
C THR A 499 -32.00 -25.07 13.76
N ALA A 500 -31.87 -25.15 12.44
CA ALA A 500 -32.90 -24.61 11.53
C ALA A 500 -33.35 -23.17 11.93
N ALA A 501 -32.43 -22.41 12.53
CA ALA A 501 -32.68 -21.07 13.09
C ALA A 501 -33.16 -20.09 12.02
N LEU A 502 -32.76 -20.29 10.77
CA LEU A 502 -33.33 -19.57 9.60
C LEU A 502 -34.84 -19.75 9.46
N LYS A 503 -35.37 -20.92 9.80
CA LYS A 503 -36.81 -21.21 9.75
C LYS A 503 -37.57 -20.74 11.00
N SER A 504 -36.87 -20.62 12.12
CA SER A 504 -37.49 -20.24 13.40
C SER A 504 -37.53 -18.73 13.66
N GLY A 505 -36.97 -17.90 12.81
CA GLY A 505 -36.90 -16.45 12.99
C GLY A 505 -35.99 -15.97 14.11
N GLN A 506 -35.06 -16.84 14.59
CA GLN A 506 -34.11 -16.48 15.63
C GLN A 506 -32.95 -15.59 15.12
N ILE A 507 -32.84 -15.40 13.80
CA ILE A 507 -31.87 -14.49 13.20
C ILE A 507 -32.57 -13.19 12.84
N ILE A 508 -32.18 -12.13 13.49
CA ILE A 508 -32.65 -10.78 13.16
C ILE A 508 -31.71 -10.21 12.12
N ILE A 509 -32.20 -9.92 10.93
CA ILE A 509 -31.51 -9.15 9.94
C ILE A 509 -31.81 -7.69 10.15
N ALA A 510 -30.78 -6.88 10.39
CA ALA A 510 -30.85 -5.45 10.44
C ALA A 510 -30.26 -4.86 9.18
N ASP A 511 -30.99 -3.96 8.55
CA ASP A 511 -30.47 -3.15 7.45
C ASP A 511 -30.10 -1.75 7.97
N GLU A 512 -28.96 -1.24 7.56
CA GLU A 512 -28.44 0.06 7.98
C GLU A 512 -27.92 0.83 6.77
N THR A 513 -28.35 2.10 6.65
CA THR A 513 -27.72 3.04 5.72
C THR A 513 -26.47 3.61 6.37
N ARG A 514 -25.30 3.39 5.77
CA ARG A 514 -24.01 3.82 6.32
C ARG A 514 -23.41 4.99 5.55
N ASP A 515 -22.70 5.84 6.28
CA ASP A 515 -21.83 6.84 5.70
C ASP A 515 -20.63 6.17 5.03
N ILE A 516 -20.65 6.11 3.70
CA ILE A 516 -19.65 5.40 2.92
C ILE A 516 -18.23 5.99 3.07
N VAL A 517 -18.09 7.30 3.21
CA VAL A 517 -16.79 7.96 3.39
C VAL A 517 -16.15 7.50 4.69
N ARG A 518 -16.93 7.53 5.78
CA ARG A 518 -16.47 7.06 7.08
C ARG A 518 -16.14 5.57 7.07
N CYS A 519 -16.93 4.76 6.36
CA CYS A 519 -16.69 3.33 6.22
C CYS A 519 -15.41 3.02 5.46
N ILE A 520 -15.18 3.66 4.31
CA ILE A 520 -13.96 3.47 3.51
C ILE A 520 -12.72 3.87 4.31
N ARG A 521 -12.73 5.01 4.98
CA ARG A 521 -11.61 5.45 5.83
C ARG A 521 -11.30 4.45 6.94
N LYS A 522 -12.34 3.97 7.61
CA LYS A 522 -12.19 2.97 8.67
C LYS A 522 -11.61 1.66 8.16
N ILE A 523 -12.08 1.16 7.01
CA ILE A 523 -11.52 -0.05 6.38
C ILE A 523 -10.05 0.15 6.01
N LYS A 524 -9.71 1.30 5.43
CA LYS A 524 -8.34 1.64 5.05
C LYS A 524 -7.41 1.65 6.26
N GLU A 525 -7.81 2.28 7.37
CA GLU A 525 -7.04 2.26 8.61
C GLU A 525 -6.77 0.84 9.12
N PHE A 526 -7.74 -0.06 9.01
CA PHE A 526 -7.56 -1.46 9.39
C PHE A 526 -6.67 -2.23 8.41
N ASP A 527 -6.83 -2.01 7.11
CA ASP A 527 -5.98 -2.64 6.11
C ASP A 527 -4.52 -2.21 6.27
N ASP A 528 -4.26 -0.95 6.59
CA ASP A 528 -2.93 -0.42 6.88
C ASP A 528 -2.31 -1.03 8.16
N GLN A 529 -3.12 -1.50 9.10
CA GLN A 529 -2.64 -2.18 10.32
C GLN A 529 -2.37 -3.67 10.12
N ARG A 530 -2.85 -4.26 9.04
CA ARG A 530 -2.67 -5.70 8.77
C ARG A 530 -1.20 -6.07 8.62
N TRP A 531 -0.80 -7.17 9.27
CA TRP A 531 0.51 -7.79 9.10
C TRP A 531 0.49 -8.74 7.92
N THR A 532 1.47 -8.63 7.02
CA THR A 532 1.64 -9.57 5.90
C THR A 532 2.37 -10.83 6.35
N GLU A 533 2.31 -11.87 5.53
CA GLU A 533 3.08 -13.10 5.79
C GLU A 533 4.58 -12.82 5.80
N GLU A 534 5.06 -11.96 4.89
CA GLU A 534 6.46 -11.55 4.85
C GLU A 534 6.87 -10.74 6.09
N GLU A 535 6.05 -9.79 6.53
CA GLU A 535 6.32 -9.05 7.76
C GLU A 535 6.37 -10.00 8.97
N ILE A 536 5.52 -11.03 9.00
CA ILE A 536 5.54 -12.06 10.05
C ILE A 536 6.80 -12.90 9.93
N GLU A 537 7.21 -13.31 8.73
CA GLU A 537 8.48 -14.04 8.52
C GLU A 537 9.69 -13.20 8.94
N ILE A 538 9.75 -11.92 8.57
CA ILE A 538 10.79 -10.98 9.02
C ILE A 538 10.79 -10.91 10.56
N LEU A 539 9.62 -10.80 11.17
CA LEU A 539 9.50 -10.74 12.63
C LEU A 539 9.99 -12.03 13.29
N CYS A 540 9.56 -13.20 12.78
CA CYS A 540 10.00 -14.50 13.27
C CYS A 540 11.51 -14.70 13.14
N LYS A 541 12.09 -14.26 12.03
CA LYS A 541 13.51 -14.44 11.73
C LYS A 541 14.40 -13.50 12.56
N TYR A 542 14.05 -12.24 12.66
CA TYR A 542 14.95 -11.20 13.20
C TYR A 542 14.62 -10.75 14.63
N PHE A 543 13.37 -10.81 15.07
CA PHE A 543 13.02 -10.38 16.43
C PHE A 543 13.73 -11.18 17.53
N PRO A 544 13.94 -12.50 17.42
CA PRO A 544 14.66 -13.27 18.43
C PRO A 544 16.07 -12.73 18.71
N THR A 545 16.76 -12.23 17.69
CA THR A 545 18.14 -11.75 17.77
C THR A 545 18.27 -10.23 17.94
N GLU A 546 17.45 -9.46 17.26
CA GLU A 546 17.54 -8.01 17.18
C GLU A 546 16.56 -7.30 18.12
N GLY A 547 15.50 -8.00 18.56
CA GLY A 547 14.44 -7.41 19.36
C GLY A 547 13.78 -6.24 18.62
N ARG A 548 13.53 -5.11 19.31
CA ARG A 548 12.91 -3.92 18.69
C ARG A 548 13.72 -3.29 17.55
N LYS A 549 15.01 -3.60 17.44
CA LYS A 549 15.86 -3.04 16.34
C LYS A 549 15.48 -3.57 14.97
N CYS A 550 14.84 -4.74 14.90
CA CYS A 550 14.34 -5.27 13.63
C CYS A 550 13.27 -4.36 12.99
N SER A 551 12.81 -3.30 13.69
CA SER A 551 11.91 -2.27 13.12
C SER A 551 12.46 -1.61 11.85
N ALA A 552 13.79 -1.51 11.72
CA ALA A 552 14.44 -0.95 10.54
C ALA A 552 14.28 -1.81 9.26
N ARG A 553 13.82 -3.07 9.40
CA ARG A 553 13.62 -4.00 8.29
C ARG A 553 12.20 -3.95 7.71
N PHE A 554 11.31 -3.15 8.31
CA PHE A 554 9.94 -2.99 7.84
C PHE A 554 9.81 -1.70 7.04
N SER A 555 9.15 -1.78 5.90
CA SER A 555 8.89 -0.64 5.02
C SER A 555 8.00 0.43 5.67
N ARG A 556 7.22 0.04 6.67
CA ARG A 556 6.29 0.91 7.39
C ARG A 556 6.41 0.74 8.92
N LYS A 557 5.95 1.76 9.66
CA LYS A 557 6.00 1.73 11.13
C LYS A 557 5.05 0.67 11.69
N ARG A 558 5.59 -0.29 12.47
CA ARG A 558 4.85 -1.42 13.06
C ARG A 558 4.99 -1.49 14.57
N ASP A 559 3.96 -1.99 15.26
CA ASP A 559 4.07 -2.40 16.67
C ASP A 559 4.62 -3.82 16.77
N ILE A 560 5.92 -3.90 16.58
CA ILE A 560 6.68 -5.15 16.55
C ILE A 560 6.59 -5.91 17.87
N GLN A 561 6.54 -5.18 19.00
CA GLN A 561 6.56 -5.83 20.30
C GLN A 561 5.25 -6.54 20.60
N SER A 562 4.12 -5.89 20.35
CA SER A 562 2.80 -6.51 20.54
C SER A 562 2.63 -7.70 19.62
N LYS A 563 3.07 -7.59 18.35
CA LYS A 563 2.97 -8.72 17.41
C LYS A 563 3.87 -9.89 17.76
N ALA A 564 5.11 -9.63 18.17
CA ALA A 564 6.01 -10.69 18.64
C ALA A 564 5.45 -11.40 19.87
N GLN A 565 4.83 -10.65 20.81
CA GLN A 565 4.18 -11.24 21.98
C GLN A 565 2.97 -12.10 21.61
N GLU A 566 2.13 -11.63 20.66
CA GLU A 566 0.99 -12.37 20.13
C GLU A 566 1.41 -13.70 19.50
N LEU A 567 2.49 -13.69 18.72
CA LEU A 567 3.05 -14.88 18.06
C LEU A 567 3.92 -15.75 19.00
N GLY A 568 4.06 -15.36 20.28
CA GLY A 568 4.90 -16.09 21.23
C GLY A 568 6.40 -15.99 20.97
N ILE A 569 6.83 -15.04 20.11
CA ILE A 569 8.24 -14.86 19.76
C ILE A 569 8.93 -14.06 20.88
N ARG A 570 10.02 -14.63 21.43
CA ARG A 570 10.78 -13.99 22.51
C ARG A 570 12.10 -13.46 22.02
N PHE A 571 12.46 -12.26 22.46
CA PHE A 571 13.79 -11.73 22.27
C PHE A 571 14.79 -12.47 23.18
N ILE A 572 15.81 -13.07 22.57
CA ILE A 572 16.85 -13.83 23.25
C ILE A 572 18.13 -13.00 23.17
N LYS A 573 18.43 -12.27 24.25
CA LYS A 573 19.51 -11.26 24.30
C LYS A 573 20.90 -11.79 23.88
N ASP A 574 21.13 -13.07 24.04
CA ASP A 574 22.43 -13.70 23.80
C ASP A 574 22.44 -14.64 22.58
N LEU A 575 21.39 -14.62 21.74
CA LEU A 575 21.36 -15.39 20.52
C LEU A 575 22.29 -14.78 19.47
N TRP A 576 23.21 -15.58 18.93
CA TRP A 576 24.13 -15.18 17.88
C TRP A 576 23.49 -15.35 16.51
N THR A 577 23.61 -14.35 15.63
CA THR A 577 23.16 -14.47 14.24
C THR A 577 24.13 -15.32 13.42
N GLU A 578 23.68 -15.86 12.29
CA GLU A 578 24.55 -16.59 11.38
C GLU A 578 25.70 -15.72 10.87
N GLU A 579 25.44 -14.45 10.57
CA GLU A 579 26.42 -13.46 10.15
C GLU A 579 27.46 -13.19 11.25
N GLU A 580 27.04 -12.98 12.50
CA GLU A 580 27.96 -12.81 13.63
C GLU A 580 28.84 -14.04 13.85
N ILE A 581 28.26 -15.24 13.67
CA ILE A 581 29.00 -16.50 13.76
C ILE A 581 30.01 -16.63 12.62
N GLU A 582 29.66 -16.20 11.40
CA GLU A 582 30.53 -16.25 10.24
C GLU A 582 31.68 -15.24 10.34
N ILE A 583 31.39 -14.01 10.80
CA ILE A 583 32.40 -13.01 11.13
C ILE A 583 33.36 -13.57 12.19
N LEU A 584 32.83 -14.25 13.21
CA LEU A 584 33.64 -14.84 14.27
C LEU A 584 34.52 -15.96 13.73
N LYS A 585 33.99 -16.88 12.94
CA LYS A 585 34.75 -18.00 12.35
C LYS A 585 35.86 -17.53 11.43
N SER A 586 35.59 -16.51 10.62
CA SER A 586 36.55 -15.99 9.64
C SER A 586 37.68 -15.19 10.27
N ASN A 587 37.41 -14.41 11.31
CA ASN A 587 38.35 -13.45 11.86
C ASN A 587 39.02 -13.88 13.17
N TYR A 588 38.35 -14.72 14.00
CA TYR A 588 38.89 -15.11 15.29
C TYR A 588 40.28 -15.77 15.24
N PRO A 589 40.58 -16.65 14.26
CA PRO A 589 41.89 -17.28 14.15
C PRO A 589 43.03 -16.28 13.98
N GLU A 590 42.77 -15.12 13.38
CA GLU A 590 43.80 -14.12 13.04
C GLU A 590 43.89 -12.97 14.05
N ILE A 591 42.76 -12.40 14.43
CA ILE A 591 42.73 -11.18 15.29
C ILE A 591 42.26 -11.46 16.72
N GLY A 592 41.84 -12.68 17.04
CA GLY A 592 41.45 -13.13 18.35
C GLY A 592 40.24 -12.42 18.95
N ALA A 593 39.95 -12.68 20.23
CA ALA A 593 38.78 -12.15 20.91
C ALA A 593 38.73 -10.62 20.96
N LYS A 594 39.88 -9.93 21.10
CA LYS A 594 39.91 -8.45 21.16
C LYS A 594 39.60 -7.83 19.81
N GLY A 595 40.14 -8.38 18.72
CA GLY A 595 39.86 -7.89 17.36
C GLY A 595 38.43 -8.16 16.95
N CYS A 596 37.90 -9.38 17.20
CA CYS A 596 36.53 -9.72 16.89
C CYS A 596 35.51 -8.91 17.69
N LYS A 597 35.85 -8.45 18.91
CA LYS A 597 34.96 -7.59 19.72
C LYS A 597 34.76 -6.18 19.14
N ILE A 598 35.68 -5.74 18.25
CA ILE A 598 35.53 -4.49 17.48
C ILE A 598 34.51 -4.69 16.36
N LEU A 599 34.53 -5.85 15.71
CA LEU A 599 33.64 -6.22 14.60
C LEU A 599 32.23 -6.59 15.10
N ILE A 600 32.17 -7.20 16.30
CA ILE A 600 30.91 -7.69 16.91
C ILE A 600 30.81 -7.07 18.32
N PRO A 601 30.51 -5.77 18.44
CA PRO A 601 30.39 -5.09 19.74
C PRO A 601 29.21 -5.65 20.55
N ASN A 602 29.38 -5.71 21.87
CA ASN A 602 28.35 -6.15 22.84
C ASN A 602 28.08 -7.66 22.90
N ARG A 603 28.91 -8.52 22.25
CA ARG A 603 28.84 -9.98 22.35
C ARG A 603 29.94 -10.57 23.22
N ASP A 604 29.66 -11.71 23.85
CA ASP A 604 30.70 -12.51 24.52
C ASP A 604 31.41 -13.40 23.49
N VAL A 605 32.31 -12.74 22.74
CA VAL A 605 33.11 -13.35 21.67
C VAL A 605 33.96 -14.51 22.17
N ARG A 606 34.48 -14.45 23.41
CA ARG A 606 35.36 -15.48 23.94
C ARG A 606 34.65 -16.79 24.22
N SER A 607 33.50 -16.71 24.90
CA SER A 607 32.67 -17.90 25.21
C SER A 607 32.16 -18.56 23.92
N LYS A 608 31.70 -17.76 22.93
CA LYS A 608 31.20 -18.29 21.67
C LYS A 608 32.33 -18.91 20.82
N ALA A 609 33.49 -18.31 20.76
CA ALA A 609 34.63 -18.89 20.06
C ALA A 609 35.06 -20.23 20.70
N GLN A 610 35.01 -20.33 22.02
CA GLN A 610 35.30 -21.59 22.74
C GLN A 610 34.24 -22.67 22.45
N GLU A 611 32.93 -22.30 22.42
CA GLU A 611 31.83 -23.19 22.03
C GLU A 611 32.01 -23.73 20.60
N LEU A 612 32.46 -22.84 19.68
CA LEU A 612 32.72 -23.21 18.28
C LEU A 612 34.09 -23.87 18.06
N GLY A 613 34.88 -24.09 19.11
CA GLY A 613 36.19 -24.70 19.01
C GLY A 613 37.24 -23.87 18.26
N LEU A 614 37.06 -22.54 18.13
CA LEU A 614 37.95 -21.65 17.39
C LEU A 614 39.24 -21.38 18.20
N LYS A 615 40.38 -21.51 17.56
CA LYS A 615 41.70 -21.25 18.15
C LYS A 615 42.44 -20.18 17.31
N MET A 616 43.18 -19.32 17.98
CA MET A 616 44.06 -18.35 17.29
C MET A 616 45.22 -19.09 16.58
N ARG A 617 45.52 -18.69 15.36
CA ARG A 617 46.72 -19.14 14.64
C ARG A 617 47.94 -18.43 15.23
N GLY A 618 48.74 -19.19 16.00
CA GLY A 618 50.12 -18.82 16.33
C GLY A 618 50.27 -17.60 17.24
N HIS A 619 49.97 -17.69 18.56
CA HIS A 619 50.65 -16.83 19.53
C HIS A 619 52.07 -17.37 19.70
N ILE A 620 53.07 -16.63 19.21
CA ILE A 620 54.44 -16.73 19.71
C ILE A 620 54.37 -16.37 21.19
N VAL A 621 54.51 -17.33 22.07
CA VAL A 621 54.69 -17.14 23.50
C VAL A 621 55.97 -16.32 23.66
N LYS A 622 55.83 -15.01 23.97
CA LYS A 622 56.97 -14.24 24.48
C LYS A 622 57.33 -14.91 25.81
N GLU A 623 58.52 -15.44 25.92
CA GLU A 623 59.04 -15.96 27.19
C GLU A 623 58.81 -14.90 28.27
N SER A 624 58.05 -15.23 29.32
CA SER A 624 57.84 -14.33 30.46
C SER A 624 59.12 -14.27 31.24
N VAL A 625 59.80 -13.14 31.24
CA VAL A 625 60.95 -12.88 32.11
C VAL A 625 60.49 -13.07 33.57
N PRO A 626 61.08 -14.03 34.33
CA PRO A 626 60.69 -14.25 35.71
C PRO A 626 60.88 -13.01 36.57
N PHE A 627 60.03 -12.86 37.61
CA PHE A 627 60.21 -11.77 38.60
C PHE A 627 61.50 -12.01 39.38
N SER A 628 62.32 -10.93 39.59
CA SER A 628 63.53 -10.95 40.37
C SER A 628 63.15 -10.96 41.89
N LYS A 629 64.13 -11.28 42.72
CA LYS A 629 63.95 -11.22 44.17
C LYS A 629 63.66 -9.81 44.66
N GLU A 630 64.27 -8.80 44.07
CA GLU A 630 64.09 -7.39 44.41
C GLU A 630 62.67 -6.93 44.02
N GLU A 631 62.16 -7.35 42.89
CA GLU A 631 60.76 -7.06 42.49
C GLU A 631 59.75 -7.73 43.44
N ASP A 632 60.02 -8.99 43.84
CA ASP A 632 59.18 -9.66 44.84
C ASP A 632 59.20 -8.97 46.21
N GLU A 633 60.35 -8.46 46.65
CA GLU A 633 60.47 -7.71 47.91
C GLU A 633 59.67 -6.42 47.85
N ILE A 634 59.63 -5.69 46.72
CA ILE A 634 58.79 -4.50 46.55
C ILE A 634 57.31 -4.89 46.65
N ILE A 635 56.89 -5.98 46.01
CA ILE A 635 55.53 -6.45 46.08
C ILE A 635 55.16 -6.85 47.52
N ILE A 636 55.99 -7.65 48.18
CA ILE A 636 55.78 -8.10 49.55
C ILE A 636 55.63 -6.95 50.53
N LYS A 637 56.51 -5.96 50.43
CA LYS A 637 56.58 -4.86 51.37
C LYS A 637 55.45 -3.82 51.19
N TYR A 638 55.06 -3.53 49.94
CA TYR A 638 54.21 -2.36 49.67
C TYR A 638 52.82 -2.69 49.07
N TYR A 639 52.65 -3.85 48.42
CA TYR A 639 51.43 -4.11 47.66
C TYR A 639 50.12 -4.14 48.50
N GLU A 640 50.21 -4.59 49.76
CA GLU A 640 49.07 -4.67 50.66
C GLU A 640 48.54 -3.29 51.02
N ASN A 641 49.41 -2.31 51.26
CA ASN A 641 49.03 -1.02 51.79
C ASN A 641 49.10 0.11 50.74
N ASN A 642 49.94 0.00 49.72
CA ASN A 642 50.08 1.00 48.68
C ASN A 642 50.35 0.32 47.27
N ARG A 643 49.30 -0.20 46.73
CA ARG A 643 49.34 -0.91 45.47
C ARG A 643 49.81 -0.04 44.31
N ASP A 644 49.40 1.22 44.28
CA ASP A 644 49.71 2.15 43.17
C ASP A 644 51.21 2.49 43.17
N PHE A 645 51.85 2.64 44.32
CA PHE A 645 53.27 2.76 44.43
C PHE A 645 54.03 1.56 43.80
N VAL A 646 53.54 0.33 44.02
CA VAL A 646 54.14 -0.87 43.43
C VAL A 646 54.02 -0.85 41.90
N TYR A 647 52.85 -0.39 41.37
CA TYR A 647 52.66 -0.25 39.94
C TYR A 647 53.59 0.81 39.30
N ASP A 648 53.84 1.91 39.99
CA ASP A 648 54.80 2.93 39.55
C ASP A 648 56.21 2.42 39.54
N GLN A 649 56.65 1.73 40.59
CA GLN A 649 58.01 1.17 40.72
C GLN A 649 58.24 0.04 39.70
N LEU A 650 57.21 -0.73 39.36
CA LEU A 650 57.28 -1.84 38.42
C LEU A 650 56.53 -1.52 37.09
N SER A 651 56.57 -0.26 36.68
CA SER A 651 55.82 0.23 35.52
C SER A 651 56.20 -0.44 34.18
N TYR A 652 57.39 -1.01 34.07
CA TYR A 652 57.84 -1.82 32.95
C TYR A 652 57.23 -3.24 32.93
N ARG A 653 56.62 -3.67 34.02
CA ARG A 653 55.77 -4.88 34.12
C ARG A 653 54.32 -4.48 33.89
N GLY A 654 53.56 -5.25 33.17
CA GLY A 654 52.13 -4.97 33.07
C GLY A 654 51.40 -5.16 34.39
N ILE A 655 50.42 -4.27 34.71
CA ILE A 655 49.64 -4.32 35.94
C ILE A 655 49.10 -5.72 36.22
N ASP A 656 48.57 -6.41 35.22
CA ASP A 656 48.08 -7.77 35.32
C ASP A 656 49.15 -8.78 35.77
N SER A 657 50.40 -8.59 35.33
CA SER A 657 51.53 -9.43 35.69
C SER A 657 51.92 -9.23 37.17
N VAL A 658 51.93 -7.99 37.64
CA VAL A 658 52.18 -7.64 39.06
C VAL A 658 51.07 -8.15 39.96
N GLN A 659 49.83 -8.04 39.56
CA GLN A 659 48.65 -8.59 40.28
C GLN A 659 48.73 -10.13 40.38
N ALA A 660 49.04 -10.79 39.29
CA ALA A 660 49.19 -12.24 39.25
C ALA A 660 50.37 -12.70 40.14
N ARG A 661 51.47 -11.93 40.18
CA ARG A 661 52.63 -12.20 41.04
C ARG A 661 52.29 -11.99 42.50
N ALA A 662 51.65 -10.87 42.90
CA ALA A 662 51.19 -10.62 44.26
C ALA A 662 50.27 -11.71 44.74
N SER A 663 49.31 -12.17 43.91
CA SER A 663 48.40 -13.29 44.21
C SER A 663 49.15 -14.61 44.48
N ARG A 664 50.22 -14.90 43.67
CA ARG A 664 51.04 -16.13 43.87
C ARG A 664 51.90 -16.04 45.16
N LEU A 665 52.28 -14.83 45.56
CA LEU A 665 52.96 -14.57 46.83
C LEU A 665 52.02 -14.51 48.06
N GLY A 666 50.71 -14.69 47.79
CA GLY A 666 49.69 -14.73 48.84
C GLY A 666 49.31 -13.34 49.37
N ILE A 667 49.71 -12.26 48.70
CA ILE A 667 49.49 -10.89 49.15
C ILE A 667 48.27 -10.32 48.48
N ARG A 668 47.36 -9.76 49.28
CA ARG A 668 46.14 -9.09 48.81
C ARG A 668 46.13 -7.67 49.30
N ALA A 669 45.86 -6.72 48.40
CA ALA A 669 45.67 -5.33 48.78
C ALA A 669 44.47 -5.19 49.72
N LYS A 670 44.59 -4.39 50.78
CA LYS A 670 43.46 -4.04 51.65
C LYS A 670 42.46 -3.28 50.83
N SER A 671 41.31 -3.89 50.50
CA SER A 671 40.21 -3.17 49.89
C SER A 671 39.62 -2.23 50.92
N HIS A 672 39.25 -1.01 50.53
CA HIS A 672 38.52 -0.09 51.39
C HIS A 672 37.16 -0.70 51.73
N TRP A 673 37.07 -1.29 52.92
CA TRP A 673 35.82 -1.83 53.46
C TRP A 673 34.86 -0.67 53.72
N TRP A 674 33.56 -0.87 53.43
CA TRP A 674 32.53 0.10 53.82
C TRP A 674 32.31 0.04 55.30
N THR A 675 32.35 1.22 55.99
CA THR A 675 32.08 1.32 57.41
C THR A 675 30.58 1.21 57.70
N GLU A 676 30.19 0.88 58.92
CA GLU A 676 28.78 0.81 59.29
C GLU A 676 28.08 2.16 59.10
N GLU A 677 28.78 3.29 59.39
CA GLU A 677 28.28 4.63 59.20
C GLU A 677 28.06 4.97 57.72
N GLU A 678 28.99 4.62 56.83
CA GLU A 678 28.82 4.78 55.38
C GLU A 678 27.63 3.93 54.85
N ILE A 679 27.45 2.72 55.39
CA ILE A 679 26.31 1.87 55.03
C ILE A 679 24.97 2.45 55.48
N GLU A 680 24.93 3.03 56.67
CA GLU A 680 23.74 3.72 57.20
C GLU A 680 23.39 4.96 56.38
N ILE A 681 24.38 5.75 55.93
CA ILE A 681 24.17 6.86 55.01
C ILE A 681 23.56 6.37 53.67
N ILE A 682 24.08 5.27 53.13
CA ILE A 682 23.53 4.70 51.91
C ILE A 682 22.08 4.22 52.09
N LYS A 683 21.78 3.54 53.17
CA LYS A 683 20.43 3.06 53.46
C LYS A 683 19.44 4.21 53.59
N LYS A 684 19.84 5.30 54.23
CA LYS A 684 18.97 6.45 54.50
C LYS A 684 18.77 7.36 53.28
N TYR A 685 19.83 7.68 52.56
CA TYR A 685 19.80 8.74 51.56
C TYR A 685 19.80 8.25 50.13
N TYR A 686 20.35 7.06 49.80
CA TYR A 686 20.35 6.56 48.42
C TYR A 686 18.95 6.33 47.81
N PRO A 687 17.93 5.93 48.55
CA PRO A 687 16.58 5.83 47.99
C PRO A 687 16.02 7.15 47.50
N ILE A 688 16.43 8.27 48.09
CA ILE A 688 15.90 9.62 47.83
C ILE A 688 16.79 10.40 46.86
N GLU A 689 18.10 10.40 47.11
CA GLU A 689 19.09 11.24 46.42
C GLU A 689 19.81 10.46 45.28
N GLY A 690 19.65 9.14 45.25
CA GLY A 690 20.37 8.29 44.30
C GLY A 690 21.88 8.40 44.49
N LYS A 691 22.62 8.43 43.40
CA LYS A 691 24.07 8.51 43.39
C LYS A 691 24.62 9.82 43.99
N LYS A 692 23.82 10.89 44.05
CA LYS A 692 24.22 12.17 44.66
C LYS A 692 24.49 12.08 46.14
N CYS A 693 23.99 11.06 46.85
CA CYS A 693 24.31 10.87 48.24
C CYS A 693 25.82 10.56 48.49
N ALA A 694 26.62 10.37 47.41
CA ALA A 694 28.08 10.30 47.50
C ALA A 694 28.72 11.56 48.07
N GLU A 695 28.10 12.72 47.91
CA GLU A 695 28.57 14.00 48.50
C GLU A 695 28.58 13.99 50.03
N ARG A 696 27.88 13.03 50.66
CA ARG A 696 27.79 12.87 52.12
C ARG A 696 28.84 11.91 52.70
N ILE A 697 29.66 11.29 51.84
CA ILE A 697 30.65 10.29 52.24
C ILE A 697 31.99 10.71 51.65
N GLU A 698 32.95 11.04 52.54
CA GLU A 698 34.29 11.44 52.11
C GLU A 698 35.02 10.28 51.42
N ASN A 699 35.70 10.60 50.32
CA ASN A 699 36.56 9.67 49.56
C ASN A 699 35.82 8.49 48.87
N ARG A 700 34.51 8.62 48.55
CA ARG A 700 33.76 7.65 47.78
C ARG A 700 33.22 8.26 46.47
N THR A 701 33.34 7.51 45.39
CA THR A 701 32.79 7.93 44.08
C THR A 701 31.33 7.54 43.95
N GLU A 702 30.58 8.28 43.11
CA GLU A 702 29.19 7.96 42.76
C GLU A 702 29.01 6.51 42.28
N GLU A 703 29.99 5.98 41.50
CA GLU A 703 29.94 4.62 40.97
C GLU A 703 30.21 3.52 42.01
N GLU A 704 31.07 3.79 42.98
CA GLU A 704 31.29 2.89 44.10
C GLU A 704 30.05 2.79 44.99
N LEU A 705 29.43 3.93 45.22
CA LEU A 705 28.20 4.02 45.98
C LEU A 705 27.05 3.31 45.32
N LYS A 706 26.88 3.46 43.99
CA LYS A 706 25.88 2.75 43.20
C LYS A 706 26.11 1.23 43.25
N ARG A 707 27.36 0.77 43.17
CA ARG A 707 27.71 -0.65 43.31
C ARG A 707 27.37 -1.18 44.70
N GLN A 708 27.66 -0.43 45.78
CA GLN A 708 27.35 -0.82 47.16
C GLN A 708 25.85 -0.82 47.42
N ALA A 709 25.10 0.20 46.97
CA ALA A 709 23.65 0.23 47.06
C ALA A 709 23.02 -0.99 46.38
N LYS A 710 23.54 -1.39 45.19
CA LYS A 710 23.10 -2.63 44.49
C LYS A 710 23.39 -3.90 45.31
N ARG A 711 24.56 -3.99 46.00
CA ARG A 711 24.90 -5.10 46.90
C ARG A 711 23.95 -5.18 48.06
N LEU A 712 23.60 -4.02 48.62
CA LEU A 712 22.65 -3.90 49.74
C LEU A 712 21.18 -4.02 49.29
N LYS A 713 20.92 -4.23 48.01
CA LYS A 713 19.60 -4.31 47.39
C LYS A 713 18.74 -3.05 47.56
N ILE A 714 19.36 -1.90 47.71
CA ILE A 714 18.73 -0.58 47.88
C ILE A 714 18.46 -0.02 46.48
N LYS A 715 17.20 0.39 46.21
CA LYS A 715 16.80 0.98 44.94
C LYS A 715 16.67 2.50 45.08
N PHE A 716 17.09 3.23 44.06
CA PHE A 716 16.81 4.66 43.93
C PHE A 716 15.37 4.81 43.42
N LEU A 717 14.59 5.67 44.07
CA LEU A 717 13.24 6.02 43.72
C LEU A 717 13.31 7.30 42.89
N ASP A 718 13.33 7.14 41.55
CA ASP A 718 13.39 8.28 40.60
C ASP A 718 12.06 9.03 40.59
N PHE A 719 11.97 10.12 41.32
CA PHE A 719 10.79 10.97 41.46
C PHE A 719 10.48 11.77 40.19
N ASN A 720 11.40 11.85 39.20
CA ASN A 720 11.22 12.56 37.93
C ASN A 720 10.69 11.70 36.80
N ARG A 721 10.41 10.44 37.04
CA ARG A 721 9.78 9.58 36.01
C ARG A 721 8.31 9.97 35.91
N LYS A 722 7.97 10.80 34.89
CA LYS A 722 6.60 11.04 34.42
C LYS A 722 5.97 9.71 34.07
N THR A 723 5.19 9.13 34.96
CA THR A 723 4.27 8.07 34.64
C THR A 723 3.17 8.68 33.76
N MET A 724 3.03 8.20 32.54
CA MET A 724 1.93 8.53 31.62
C MET A 724 0.63 7.96 32.19
N CYS A 725 0.08 8.58 33.22
CA CYS A 725 -1.32 8.39 33.61
C CYS A 725 -1.75 9.56 34.51
N GLY A 726 -2.82 10.22 34.10
CA GLY A 726 -3.43 11.41 34.58
C GLY A 726 -3.19 11.87 36.03
N ARG A 727 -3.17 13.20 36.26
CA ARG A 727 -3.08 14.00 37.47
C ARG A 727 -2.49 13.28 38.70
N CYS A 728 -1.16 13.41 38.91
CA CYS A 728 -0.54 13.05 40.16
C CYS A 728 -1.06 13.98 41.25
N ILE A 729 -1.90 13.50 42.18
CA ILE A 729 -2.38 14.25 43.32
C ILE A 729 -1.47 13.94 44.51
N ARG A 730 -0.84 14.98 45.11
CA ARG A 730 -0.02 14.83 46.27
C ARG A 730 -0.84 14.41 47.51
N VAL A 731 -0.25 13.61 48.37
CA VAL A 731 -0.90 13.13 49.60
C VAL A 731 -0.01 13.37 50.80
N LYS A 732 -0.63 13.74 51.91
CA LYS A 732 0.04 13.99 53.20
C LYS A 732 -0.37 12.94 54.22
N CYS A 733 0.59 12.40 54.94
CA CYS A 733 0.36 11.61 56.12
C CYS A 733 0.20 12.58 57.32
N ILE A 734 -0.95 12.55 57.96
CA ILE A 734 -1.29 13.54 59.00
C ILE A 734 -0.39 13.41 60.24
N GLU A 735 -0.11 12.18 60.68
CA GLU A 735 0.67 11.92 61.88
C GLU A 735 2.17 12.22 61.72
N THR A 736 2.72 12.02 60.51
CA THR A 736 4.15 12.26 60.28
C THR A 736 4.44 13.62 59.66
N GLY A 737 3.41 14.29 59.14
CA GLY A 737 3.52 15.54 58.41
C GLY A 737 4.20 15.44 57.03
N ILE A 738 4.58 14.23 56.59
CA ILE A 738 5.32 14.04 55.36
C ILE A 738 4.35 14.10 54.17
N ILE A 739 4.71 14.89 53.15
CA ILE A 739 3.98 15.02 51.89
C ILE A 739 4.67 14.15 50.82
N TYR A 740 3.89 13.36 50.15
CA TYR A 740 4.33 12.49 49.06
C TYR A 740 3.73 12.98 47.72
N GLU A 741 4.52 12.96 46.63
CA GLU A 741 4.15 13.48 45.33
C GLU A 741 3.00 12.70 44.63
N SER A 742 2.69 11.50 45.09
CA SER A 742 1.51 10.77 44.68
C SER A 742 1.13 9.67 45.68
N VAL A 743 -0.13 9.22 45.60
CA VAL A 743 -0.64 8.05 46.33
C VAL A 743 0.23 6.80 46.11
N THR A 744 0.66 6.55 44.87
CA THR A 744 1.47 5.40 44.52
C THR A 744 2.85 5.44 45.24
N ILE A 745 3.49 6.61 45.23
CA ILE A 745 4.76 6.83 45.93
C ILE A 745 4.60 6.65 47.43
N ALA A 746 3.53 7.20 47.98
CA ALA A 746 3.23 7.02 49.42
C ALA A 746 3.04 5.55 49.78
N GLN A 747 2.33 4.79 48.95
CA GLN A 747 2.12 3.34 49.15
C GLN A 747 3.43 2.54 49.05
N GLU A 748 4.32 2.89 48.11
CA GLU A 748 5.60 2.19 47.96
C GLU A 748 6.56 2.45 49.12
N ILE A 749 6.63 3.70 49.60
CA ILE A 749 7.52 4.08 50.68
C ILE A 749 7.03 3.55 52.04
N THR A 750 5.75 3.74 52.31
CA THR A 750 5.19 3.40 53.63
C THR A 750 4.72 1.95 53.73
N LYS A 751 4.65 1.23 52.62
CA LYS A 751 4.06 -0.09 52.52
C LYS A 751 2.57 -0.12 52.94
N CYS A 752 1.92 1.03 52.99
CA CYS A 752 0.50 1.13 53.35
C CYS A 752 -0.38 1.03 52.12
N ALA A 753 -1.14 -0.05 51.97
CA ALA A 753 -2.15 -0.19 50.92
C ALA A 753 -3.37 0.71 51.19
N HIS A 754 -4.12 1.10 50.15
CA HIS A 754 -5.41 1.80 50.22
C HIS A 754 -5.35 3.25 50.71
N ILE A 755 -4.23 3.96 50.63
CA ILE A 755 -4.09 5.39 50.99
C ILE A 755 -5.16 6.25 50.29
N SER A 756 -5.41 6.01 48.99
CA SER A 756 -6.44 6.76 48.23
C SER A 756 -7.87 6.62 48.81
N MET A 757 -8.17 5.48 49.43
CA MET A 757 -9.49 5.30 50.06
C MET A 757 -9.62 6.10 51.35
N VAL A 758 -8.54 6.31 52.09
CA VAL A 758 -8.52 7.18 53.28
C VAL A 758 -8.68 8.62 52.85
N CYS A 759 -7.93 9.08 51.84
CA CYS A 759 -8.06 10.45 51.32
C CYS A 759 -9.45 10.77 50.74
N LYS A 760 -10.19 9.76 50.29
CA LYS A 760 -11.59 9.86 49.82
C LYS A 760 -12.64 9.70 50.92
N GLY A 761 -12.25 9.50 52.16
CA GLY A 761 -13.16 9.28 53.27
C GLY A 761 -13.85 7.91 53.30
N LEU A 762 -13.45 6.98 52.44
CA LEU A 762 -14.04 5.64 52.30
C LEU A 762 -13.45 4.63 53.32
N ARG A 763 -12.36 5.03 53.99
CA ARG A 763 -11.68 4.24 55.04
C ARG A 763 -11.11 5.16 56.08
N LYS A 764 -11.09 4.75 57.35
CA LYS A 764 -10.59 5.60 58.46
C LYS A 764 -9.06 5.76 58.43
N THR A 765 -8.31 4.69 58.23
CA THR A 765 -6.83 4.71 58.26
C THR A 765 -6.26 3.73 57.21
N ALA A 766 -5.02 3.98 56.76
CA ALA A 766 -4.20 3.06 56.00
C ALA A 766 -2.83 2.90 56.65
N GLY A 767 -2.46 1.65 56.99
CA GLY A 767 -1.23 1.37 57.76
C GLY A 767 -1.21 1.96 59.18
N GLY A 768 -2.38 2.26 59.76
CA GLY A 768 -2.49 2.90 61.05
C GLY A 768 -2.44 4.44 61.01
N TYR A 769 -2.25 5.04 59.82
CA TYR A 769 -2.11 6.49 59.61
C TYR A 769 -3.35 7.08 58.91
N HIS A 770 -3.62 8.37 59.14
CA HIS A 770 -4.58 9.15 58.42
C HIS A 770 -3.90 9.88 57.26
N TRP A 771 -4.62 10.01 56.13
CA TRP A 771 -4.09 10.53 54.89
C TRP A 771 -5.07 11.54 54.26
N GLU A 772 -4.52 12.66 53.75
CA GLU A 772 -5.28 13.68 53.05
C GLU A 772 -4.63 14.03 51.70
N TYR A 773 -5.45 14.47 50.73
CA TYR A 773 -4.92 15.10 49.53
C TYR A 773 -4.43 16.50 49.82
N VAL A 774 -3.29 16.88 49.24
CA VAL A 774 -2.77 18.24 49.33
C VAL A 774 -3.30 19.02 48.15
N GLU A 775 -4.15 20.03 48.41
CA GLU A 775 -4.61 20.98 47.38
C GLU A 775 -3.43 21.88 47.00
N GLU A 776 -3.23 22.14 45.70
CA GLU A 776 -2.30 23.14 45.23
C GLU A 776 -2.92 24.52 45.54
N GLU A 777 -2.27 25.30 46.38
CA GLU A 777 -2.54 26.75 46.47
C GLU A 777 -2.16 27.35 45.11
N ASN A 778 -3.17 27.97 44.42
CA ASN A 778 -3.05 28.67 43.13
C ASN A 778 -1.99 29.78 43.15
#